data_849d054c51733ddeab507c10206dc424
#
_entry.id   849d054c51733ddeab507c10206dc424
#
_cell.length_a   1.000
_cell.length_b   1.000
_cell.length_c   1.000
_cell.angle_alpha   90.00
_cell.angle_beta   90.00
_cell.angle_gamma   90.00
#
_symmetry.space_group_name_H-M   'P 1'
#
loop_
_entity.id
_entity.type
_entity.pdbx_description
1 polymer ?
#
loop_
_entity_poly.entity_id
_entity_poly.type
_entity_poly.pdbx_seq_one_letter_code
_entity_poly.pdbx_strand_id
1 'polypeptide(L)'
;TQNQSMSTQHKSMFKSRKLRIVLLAGLLAIFPEHSRSQCTGCDLSYEEAYAYTQNVEMVDMLEIPMRDGTILSGRIYFPEKPRQDLPAILIRSPYYIPGSEFRWFANEMAVFLKNGYAIVLNNERGRYWSEGDYTFLAGAKNDGYDVIEWIVNQPWSNGRVGTWGCSSSAEHQLGLATTDHPGHAAMIPMCAGAGIGEFGEYHPQGMFYRGGVVQMPWVVWYYDYGFNEFPVFKGDLTREDRLRLSRYYSLRPDKPDVNWSKTLRHLPLMDQLETVHGLKSDFRQFIQQLPDDPQWHEVEFVSERDSFGVPALHINAFYDISFGPSSIALYDAMETNAYDQETADNQYMIISATNHCTQTSETENYYYGDRYLGDARFDYYGLYISWFDYWLKGIDNSVLDRPHVQVYTMGKNQWEYFDTWPPEHAEEISFFLNSVTGANTRYGDGVLQKRMPGKDGFDEFRYDPSNPVPSLGDNVWGMIPEVESGSFDQSGIELRQDVLVYTSPLLEEDLQVSGSVKVTLYLSSDVKDTDFTAKLVDVYPDGKAYNVAESIQRVRWREGYEEPKFMEAGDIYKVEIGPLITSNLFREGHRIRMEISGSNFPRFERNLNTGGNNYDETEWLIATSRIHHGPGYPSRIILHVVPSE
;
A
#
# COMPACT_ATOMS: atom_id res chain seq x y z
N THR A 1 -34.91 14.71 50.06
CA THR A 1 -35.36 15.95 49.40
C THR A 1 -34.42 16.32 48.24
N GLN A 2 -35.05 16.36 47.12
CA GLN A 2 -34.68 16.94 45.83
C GLN A 2 -33.58 16.28 44.97
N ASN A 3 -34.12 15.58 43.96
CA ASN A 3 -33.55 15.30 42.63
C ASN A 3 -33.13 16.58 41.90
N GLN A 4 -31.99 16.55 41.22
CA GLN A 4 -31.80 17.28 39.95
C GLN A 4 -31.05 16.42 38.96
N SER A 5 -31.75 16.07 37.89
CA SER A 5 -31.28 15.47 36.67
C SER A 5 -30.40 16.46 35.90
N MET A 6 -29.18 16.03 35.45
CA MET A 6 -28.43 16.75 34.42
C MET A 6 -28.58 16.01 33.11
N SER A 7 -29.29 16.59 32.19
CA SER A 7 -29.30 16.20 30.78
C SER A 7 -28.08 16.80 30.09
N THR A 8 -27.23 15.94 29.55
CA THR A 8 -26.14 16.32 28.65
C THR A 8 -26.71 16.56 27.24
N GLN A 9 -26.76 17.83 26.84
CA GLN A 9 -27.01 18.23 25.46
C GLN A 9 -25.68 18.13 24.67
N HIS A 10 -25.61 17.21 23.71
CA HIS A 10 -24.64 17.28 22.63
C HIS A 10 -24.94 18.50 21.76
N LYS A 11 -24.06 19.47 21.81
CA LYS A 11 -24.05 20.58 20.85
C LYS A 11 -23.24 20.13 19.62
N SER A 12 -23.93 19.85 18.53
CA SER A 12 -23.32 19.78 17.21
C SER A 12 -22.81 21.19 16.83
N MET A 13 -21.51 21.34 16.70
CA MET A 13 -20.89 22.53 16.11
C MET A 13 -20.89 22.38 14.59
N PHE A 14 -21.89 22.87 13.91
CA PHE A 14 -21.81 23.22 12.51
C PHE A 14 -20.89 24.44 12.37
N LYS A 15 -19.67 24.28 11.92
CA LYS A 15 -18.82 25.39 11.43
C LYS A 15 -19.31 25.77 10.04
N SER A 16 -19.77 26.99 9.89
CA SER A 16 -20.18 27.60 8.63
C SER A 16 -18.98 27.73 7.68
N ARG A 17 -18.91 26.90 6.64
CA ARG A 17 -18.08 27.17 5.47
C ARG A 17 -18.60 28.40 4.74
N LYS A 18 -17.73 29.36 4.49
CA LYS A 18 -18.03 30.51 3.65
C LYS A 18 -18.26 30.03 2.21
N LEU A 19 -19.50 30.17 1.75
CA LEU A 19 -19.91 29.93 0.38
C LEU A 19 -19.19 30.94 -0.54
N ARG A 20 -18.16 30.49 -1.27
CA ARG A 20 -17.65 31.24 -2.44
C ARG A 20 -18.48 30.81 -3.64
N ILE A 21 -19.37 31.71 -4.08
CA ILE A 21 -20.08 31.56 -5.36
C ILE A 21 -19.03 31.73 -6.46
N VAL A 22 -18.66 30.65 -7.14
CA VAL A 22 -17.90 30.69 -8.39
C VAL A 22 -18.93 30.63 -9.53
N LEU A 23 -19.01 31.70 -10.30
CA LEU A 23 -19.76 31.71 -11.57
C LEU A 23 -19.11 30.71 -12.54
N LEU A 24 -19.85 29.67 -12.92
CA LEU A 24 -19.50 28.79 -14.05
C LEU A 24 -19.60 29.60 -15.35
N ALA A 25 -18.44 29.98 -15.89
CA ALA A 25 -18.27 30.28 -17.29
C ALA A 25 -17.43 29.15 -17.87
N GLY A 26 -17.99 28.38 -18.81
CA GLY A 26 -17.27 27.32 -19.52
C GLY A 26 -16.02 27.88 -20.19
N LEU A 27 -14.88 27.59 -19.60
CA LEU A 27 -13.56 27.77 -20.19
C LEU A 27 -12.97 26.38 -20.27
N LEU A 28 -12.78 25.89 -21.47
CA LEU A 28 -11.70 24.93 -21.73
C LEU A 28 -10.46 25.49 -21.04
N ALA A 29 -10.12 24.93 -19.89
CA ALA A 29 -8.90 25.27 -19.19
C ALA A 29 -7.74 24.76 -20.06
N ILE A 30 -7.27 25.61 -20.96
CA ILE A 30 -5.88 25.56 -21.40
C ILE A 30 -5.11 25.88 -20.12
N PHE A 31 -4.69 24.84 -19.40
CA PHE A 31 -3.71 25.02 -18.33
C PHE A 31 -2.51 25.73 -18.99
N PRO A 32 -2.08 26.89 -18.46
CA PRO A 32 -0.82 27.43 -18.91
C PRO A 32 0.21 26.31 -18.75
N GLU A 33 1.10 26.15 -19.72
CA GLU A 33 2.33 25.38 -19.52
C GLU A 33 2.89 25.87 -18.19
N HIS A 34 2.66 25.05 -17.14
CA HIS A 34 3.20 25.34 -15.81
C HIS A 34 4.67 25.55 -16.06
N SER A 35 5.22 26.64 -15.59
CA SER A 35 6.65 26.88 -15.64
C SER A 35 7.30 25.59 -15.16
N ARG A 36 7.82 24.80 -16.12
CA ARG A 36 8.53 23.57 -15.75
C ARG A 36 9.51 23.98 -14.68
N SER A 37 9.36 23.42 -13.49
CA SER A 37 10.34 23.56 -12.44
C SER A 37 11.69 23.42 -13.11
N GLN A 38 12.66 24.29 -12.78
CA GLN A 38 14.00 24.19 -13.35
C GLN A 38 14.71 22.97 -12.73
N CYS A 39 14.11 21.79 -12.91
CA CYS A 39 14.64 20.55 -12.42
C CYS A 39 15.89 20.18 -13.18
N THR A 40 17.04 20.29 -12.54
CA THR A 40 18.32 19.91 -13.14
C THR A 40 18.50 18.41 -13.06
N GLY A 41 18.68 17.74 -14.20
CA GLY A 41 18.94 16.31 -14.27
C GLY A 41 17.70 15.42 -14.27
N CYS A 42 16.49 15.99 -14.38
CA CYS A 42 15.24 15.24 -14.47
C CYS A 42 15.11 14.41 -15.78
N ASP A 43 15.91 14.71 -16.76
CA ASP A 43 15.95 14.06 -18.08
C ASP A 43 17.12 13.09 -18.26
N LEU A 44 17.90 12.84 -17.21
CA LEU A 44 19.01 11.90 -17.27
C LEU A 44 18.53 10.47 -17.51
N SER A 45 19.21 9.77 -18.41
CA SER A 45 19.11 8.31 -18.45
C SER A 45 19.65 7.69 -17.16
N TYR A 46 19.24 6.45 -16.88
CA TYR A 46 19.74 5.72 -15.72
C TYR A 46 21.28 5.62 -15.71
N GLU A 47 21.90 5.36 -16.85
CA GLU A 47 23.35 5.25 -17.00
C GLU A 47 24.08 6.56 -16.70
N GLU A 48 23.53 7.68 -17.14
CA GLU A 48 24.07 9.00 -16.85
C GLU A 48 23.93 9.36 -15.38
N ALA A 49 22.75 9.11 -14.79
CA ALA A 49 22.48 9.32 -13.39
C ALA A 49 23.40 8.45 -12.51
N TYR A 50 23.52 7.17 -12.84
CA TYR A 50 24.41 6.24 -12.14
C TYR A 50 25.87 6.66 -12.23
N ALA A 51 26.36 7.04 -13.43
CA ALA A 51 27.73 7.54 -13.61
C ALA A 51 27.99 8.83 -12.82
N TYR A 52 27.01 9.72 -12.75
CA TYR A 52 27.11 10.94 -11.94
C TYR A 52 27.26 10.59 -10.45
N THR A 53 26.40 9.74 -9.90
CA THR A 53 26.41 9.38 -8.47
C THR A 53 27.69 8.68 -8.03
N GLN A 54 28.39 8.00 -8.93
CA GLN A 54 29.69 7.37 -8.61
C GLN A 54 30.83 8.38 -8.40
N ASN A 55 30.66 9.63 -8.84
CA ASN A 55 31.72 10.64 -8.83
C ASN A 55 31.44 11.79 -7.83
N VAL A 56 30.33 11.74 -7.09
CA VAL A 56 30.01 12.76 -6.09
C VAL A 56 30.81 12.57 -4.81
N GLU A 57 31.05 13.67 -4.09
CA GLU A 57 31.69 13.59 -2.79
C GLU A 57 30.80 12.93 -1.76
N MET A 58 31.39 12.00 -1.04
CA MET A 58 30.69 11.16 -0.08
C MET A 58 31.49 11.02 1.21
N VAL A 59 30.78 11.05 2.35
CA VAL A 59 31.32 10.62 3.65
C VAL A 59 30.62 9.33 4.05
N ASP A 60 31.39 8.25 4.12
CA ASP A 60 30.91 6.91 4.46
C ASP A 60 31.14 6.57 5.93
N MET A 61 30.45 5.55 6.41
CA MET A 61 30.57 5.04 7.79
C MET A 61 30.37 6.13 8.84
N LEU A 62 29.29 6.90 8.68
CA LEU A 62 28.89 7.82 9.73
C LEU A 62 28.62 7.08 11.02
N GLU A 63 28.90 7.72 12.13
CA GLU A 63 28.53 7.28 13.46
C GLU A 63 27.52 8.28 14.01
N ILE A 64 26.24 7.88 13.98
CA ILE A 64 25.12 8.71 14.42
C ILE A 64 24.66 8.19 15.78
N PRO A 65 24.94 8.92 16.88
CA PRO A 65 24.56 8.45 18.21
C PRO A 65 23.07 8.65 18.48
N MET A 66 22.42 7.60 18.95
CA MET A 66 21.04 7.64 19.42
C MET A 66 21.01 8.01 20.92
N ARG A 67 19.86 8.47 21.41
CA ARG A 67 19.63 8.86 22.82
C ARG A 67 19.89 7.76 23.83
N ASP A 68 19.80 6.50 23.43
CA ASP A 68 20.08 5.32 24.25
C ASP A 68 21.56 4.88 24.21
N GLY A 69 22.39 5.59 23.46
CA GLY A 69 23.81 5.30 23.27
C GLY A 69 24.14 4.36 22.13
N THR A 70 23.15 3.79 21.44
CA THR A 70 23.34 2.98 20.23
C THR A 70 23.91 3.85 19.11
N ILE A 71 24.84 3.33 18.33
CA ILE A 71 25.41 4.04 17.18
C ILE A 71 24.82 3.48 15.89
N LEU A 72 24.12 4.34 15.15
CA LEU A 72 23.64 3.98 13.81
C LEU A 72 24.65 4.39 12.75
N SER A 73 24.71 3.58 11.70
CA SER A 73 25.59 3.82 10.55
C SER A 73 24.82 4.53 9.44
N GLY A 74 25.55 5.36 8.71
CA GLY A 74 24.99 6.08 7.57
C GLY A 74 26.05 6.55 6.60
N ARG A 75 25.58 7.27 5.58
CA ARG A 75 26.39 7.87 4.53
C ARG A 75 25.81 9.22 4.12
N ILE A 76 26.66 10.19 3.81
CA ILE A 76 26.23 11.48 3.23
C ILE A 76 26.80 11.60 1.83
N TYR A 77 25.96 12.05 0.91
CA TYR A 77 26.34 12.52 -0.42
C TYR A 77 26.11 14.02 -0.48
N PHE A 78 27.11 14.74 -0.99
CA PHE A 78 27.05 16.19 -1.10
C PHE A 78 26.87 16.65 -2.54
N PRO A 79 26.05 17.68 -2.78
CA PRO A 79 25.99 18.33 -4.08
C PRO A 79 27.35 18.96 -4.43
N GLU A 80 27.59 19.21 -5.72
CA GLU A 80 28.83 19.82 -6.17
C GLU A 80 29.06 21.19 -5.51
N LYS A 81 28.02 22.00 -5.39
CA LYS A 81 27.99 23.32 -4.71
C LYS A 81 26.53 23.69 -4.40
N PRO A 82 26.23 24.47 -3.33
CA PRO A 82 27.16 24.94 -2.28
C PRO A 82 27.52 23.83 -1.27
N ARG A 83 28.37 24.13 -0.30
CA ARG A 83 28.80 23.20 0.78
C ARG A 83 28.41 23.68 2.18
N GLN A 84 27.62 24.71 2.26
CA GLN A 84 27.12 25.29 3.50
C GLN A 84 25.65 25.67 3.29
N ASP A 85 24.89 25.67 4.37
CA ASP A 85 23.49 26.03 4.36
C ASP A 85 22.65 25.11 3.45
N LEU A 86 22.96 23.80 3.50
CA LEU A 86 22.33 22.78 2.66
C LEU A 86 21.06 22.23 3.30
N PRO A 87 19.93 22.19 2.57
CA PRO A 87 18.83 21.34 2.96
C PRO A 87 19.22 19.86 2.79
N ALA A 88 18.72 19.01 3.67
CA ALA A 88 18.98 17.58 3.61
C ALA A 88 17.76 16.77 3.21
N ILE A 89 17.98 15.69 2.47
CA ILE A 89 17.00 14.63 2.26
C ILE A 89 17.48 13.41 3.02
N LEU A 90 16.69 12.95 3.98
CA LEU A 90 16.95 11.77 4.77
C LEU A 90 16.21 10.56 4.18
N ILE A 91 16.94 9.46 3.99
CA ILE A 91 16.41 8.17 3.58
C ILE A 91 16.84 7.13 4.61
N ARG A 92 15.91 6.61 5.40
CA ARG A 92 16.14 5.53 6.36
C ARG A 92 15.66 4.21 5.79
N SER A 93 16.43 3.14 5.96
CA SER A 93 16.09 1.88 5.31
C SER A 93 16.81 0.68 5.92
N PRO A 94 16.18 -0.52 5.89
CA PRO A 94 16.84 -1.77 6.23
C PRO A 94 17.66 -2.37 5.07
N TYR A 95 17.67 -1.76 3.89
CA TYR A 95 18.13 -2.40 2.65
C TYR A 95 19.52 -1.97 2.18
N TYR A 96 20.06 -0.86 2.67
CA TYR A 96 21.25 -0.26 2.05
C TYR A 96 22.55 -0.95 2.44
N ILE A 97 22.97 -1.81 1.54
CA ILE A 97 24.35 -2.27 1.51
C ILE A 97 25.20 -1.15 0.91
N PRO A 98 26.32 -0.77 1.54
CA PRO A 98 27.20 0.24 0.98
C PRO A 98 27.55 -0.04 -0.48
N GLY A 99 27.14 0.89 -1.38
CA GLY A 99 27.38 0.81 -2.83
C GLY A 99 26.28 0.15 -3.67
N SER A 100 25.21 -0.37 -3.07
CA SER A 100 24.08 -0.93 -3.82
C SER A 100 22.93 0.06 -4.03
N GLU A 101 22.84 1.09 -3.22
CA GLU A 101 21.78 2.09 -3.20
C GLU A 101 21.58 2.78 -4.55
N PHE A 102 22.68 3.05 -5.27
CA PHE A 102 22.61 3.69 -6.58
C PHE A 102 22.03 2.81 -7.69
N ARG A 103 21.96 1.52 -7.48
CA ARG A 103 21.35 0.63 -8.47
C ARG A 103 19.83 0.75 -8.50
N TRP A 104 19.23 1.18 -7.39
CA TRP A 104 17.77 1.25 -7.24
C TRP A 104 17.24 2.67 -7.47
N PHE A 105 17.99 3.71 -7.05
CA PHE A 105 17.53 5.08 -7.00
C PHE A 105 18.53 6.06 -7.61
N ALA A 106 19.26 5.65 -8.66
CA ALA A 106 20.29 6.48 -9.28
C ALA A 106 19.74 7.82 -9.80
N ASN A 107 18.58 7.78 -10.44
CA ASN A 107 17.95 8.97 -11.00
C ASN A 107 17.52 9.94 -9.90
N GLU A 108 16.82 9.47 -8.88
CA GLU A 108 16.35 10.27 -7.76
C GLU A 108 17.52 10.93 -7.02
N MET A 109 18.56 10.15 -6.73
CA MET A 109 19.76 10.68 -6.08
C MET A 109 20.48 11.71 -6.94
N ALA A 110 20.61 11.46 -8.25
CA ALA A 110 21.21 12.43 -9.16
C ALA A 110 20.39 13.73 -9.22
N VAL A 111 19.07 13.61 -9.28
CA VAL A 111 18.13 14.73 -9.29
C VAL A 111 18.27 15.56 -8.02
N PHE A 112 18.23 14.95 -6.84
CA PHE A 112 18.37 15.68 -5.58
C PHE A 112 19.74 16.38 -5.45
N LEU A 113 20.83 15.67 -5.74
CA LEU A 113 22.18 16.23 -5.66
C LEU A 113 22.38 17.39 -6.65
N LYS A 114 21.92 17.25 -7.90
CA LYS A 114 22.02 18.31 -8.92
C LYS A 114 21.20 19.55 -8.59
N ASN A 115 20.16 19.39 -7.78
CA ASN A 115 19.33 20.48 -7.31
C ASN A 115 19.76 21.00 -5.92
N GLY A 116 20.94 20.60 -5.43
CA GLY A 116 21.59 21.24 -4.27
C GLY A 116 21.15 20.69 -2.91
N TYR A 117 20.65 19.47 -2.84
CA TYR A 117 20.35 18.78 -1.59
C TYR A 117 21.50 17.90 -1.15
N ALA A 118 21.80 17.88 0.14
CA ALA A 118 22.59 16.81 0.74
C ALA A 118 21.69 15.58 0.95
N ILE A 119 22.19 14.38 0.67
CA ILE A 119 21.43 13.15 0.89
C ILE A 119 22.08 12.37 2.02
N VAL A 120 21.30 12.07 3.05
CA VAL A 120 21.70 11.23 4.18
C VAL A 120 21.01 9.88 4.07
N LEU A 121 21.78 8.84 3.79
CA LEU A 121 21.31 7.45 3.89
C LEU A 121 21.63 6.93 5.29
N ASN A 122 20.63 6.47 6.02
CA ASN A 122 20.79 5.90 7.35
C ASN A 122 20.27 4.46 7.37
N ASN A 123 21.12 3.53 7.80
CA ASN A 123 20.74 2.15 8.05
C ASN A 123 20.01 2.06 9.39
N GLU A 124 18.91 1.33 9.41
CA GLU A 124 18.16 1.02 10.62
C GLU A 124 19.02 0.31 11.67
N ARG A 125 18.56 0.36 12.90
CA ARG A 125 19.11 -0.38 14.03
C ARG A 125 19.27 -1.86 13.69
N GLY A 126 20.43 -2.45 14.04
CA GLY A 126 20.72 -3.86 13.76
C GLY A 126 20.97 -4.19 12.28
N ARG A 127 21.09 -3.19 11.41
CA ARG A 127 21.37 -3.39 9.98
C ARG A 127 22.77 -2.95 9.61
N TYR A 128 23.49 -3.83 8.90
CA TYR A 128 24.85 -3.60 8.38
C TYR A 128 25.82 -3.15 9.47
N TRP A 129 26.23 -1.89 9.48
CA TRP A 129 27.12 -1.33 10.47
C TRP A 129 26.41 -0.57 11.60
N SER A 130 25.08 -0.52 11.59
CA SER A 130 24.31 0.00 12.72
C SER A 130 24.27 -1.01 13.86
N GLU A 131 24.47 -0.52 15.07
CA GLU A 131 24.42 -1.32 16.30
C GLU A 131 22.97 -1.64 16.69
N GLY A 132 22.82 -2.50 17.71
CA GLY A 132 21.54 -2.95 18.25
C GLY A 132 20.95 -4.13 17.49
N ASP A 133 19.74 -4.49 17.84
CA ASP A 133 19.01 -5.59 17.24
C ASP A 133 17.99 -5.06 16.24
N TYR A 134 17.89 -5.72 15.10
CA TYR A 134 16.87 -5.42 14.13
C TYR A 134 15.54 -6.08 14.53
N THR A 135 14.51 -5.28 14.53
CA THR A 135 13.11 -5.71 14.49
C THR A 135 12.38 -4.89 13.43
N PHE A 136 11.34 -5.44 12.84
CA PHE A 136 10.63 -4.78 11.76
C PHE A 136 10.10 -3.41 12.20
N LEU A 137 10.54 -2.35 11.52
CA LEU A 137 10.23 -0.93 11.77
C LEU A 137 10.51 -0.39 13.18
N ALA A 138 11.17 -1.14 14.08
CA ALA A 138 11.58 -0.59 15.35
C ALA A 138 12.54 0.59 15.18
N GLY A 139 12.36 1.62 15.99
CA GLY A 139 13.13 2.85 15.89
C GLY A 139 12.66 3.80 14.79
N ALA A 140 11.48 3.61 14.19
CA ALA A 140 10.93 4.55 13.23
C ALA A 140 10.78 5.95 13.84
N LYS A 141 10.22 6.03 15.05
CA LYS A 141 9.97 7.28 15.78
C LYS A 141 11.27 7.80 16.45
N ASN A 142 11.80 7.08 17.44
CA ASN A 142 12.89 7.57 18.27
C ASN A 142 14.24 7.70 17.54
N ASP A 143 14.65 6.64 16.83
CA ASP A 143 15.90 6.71 16.04
C ASP A 143 15.76 7.73 14.89
N GLY A 144 14.58 7.79 14.26
CA GLY A 144 14.28 8.78 13.23
C GLY A 144 14.45 10.21 13.75
N TYR A 145 13.88 10.50 14.93
CA TYR A 145 14.05 11.80 15.60
C TYR A 145 15.51 12.12 15.83
N ASP A 146 16.27 11.20 16.43
CA ASP A 146 17.68 11.41 16.77
C ASP A 146 18.56 11.60 15.53
N VAL A 147 18.24 10.93 14.43
CA VAL A 147 18.94 11.12 13.15
C VAL A 147 18.66 12.52 12.58
N ILE A 148 17.42 13.01 12.62
CA ILE A 148 17.13 14.40 12.20
C ILE A 148 17.84 15.39 13.11
N GLU A 149 17.79 15.21 14.44
CA GLU A 149 18.49 16.06 15.40
C GLU A 149 20.00 16.10 15.10
N TRP A 150 20.59 14.95 14.75
CA TRP A 150 21.99 14.92 14.34
C TRP A 150 22.23 15.70 13.05
N ILE A 151 21.36 15.58 12.03
CA ILE A 151 21.50 16.29 10.75
C ILE A 151 21.41 17.80 10.93
N VAL A 152 20.42 18.30 11.66
CA VAL A 152 20.21 19.75 11.82
C VAL A 152 21.36 20.42 12.59
N ASN A 153 22.09 19.68 13.41
CA ASN A 153 23.25 20.15 14.15
C ASN A 153 24.58 20.07 13.35
N GLN A 154 24.54 19.59 12.10
CA GLN A 154 25.78 19.55 11.28
C GLN A 154 26.14 20.92 10.75
N PRO A 155 27.45 21.25 10.67
CA PRO A 155 27.92 22.57 10.21
C PRO A 155 27.52 22.93 8.77
N TRP A 156 27.17 21.97 7.98
CA TRP A 156 26.74 22.15 6.58
C TRP A 156 25.22 22.29 6.42
N SER A 157 24.45 21.94 7.43
CA SER A 157 22.96 21.88 7.37
C SER A 157 22.35 23.28 7.51
N ASN A 158 21.25 23.53 6.79
CA ASN A 158 20.40 24.71 6.98
C ASN A 158 19.33 24.51 8.07
N GLY A 159 19.32 23.35 8.73
CA GLY A 159 18.35 23.01 9.78
C GLY A 159 17.02 22.46 9.28
N ARG A 160 16.86 22.24 7.96
CA ARG A 160 15.63 21.66 7.38
C ARG A 160 15.92 20.33 6.71
N VAL A 161 15.11 19.33 7.05
CA VAL A 161 15.22 17.97 6.54
C VAL A 161 13.91 17.56 5.89
N GLY A 162 13.99 17.15 4.63
CA GLY A 162 12.94 16.40 3.97
C GLY A 162 13.18 14.90 4.11
N THR A 163 12.14 14.11 4.15
CA THR A 163 12.26 12.66 4.07
C THR A 163 11.69 12.14 2.76
N TRP A 164 12.34 11.16 2.17
CA TRP A 164 11.96 10.55 0.91
C TRP A 164 12.22 9.05 0.95
N GLY A 165 11.37 8.29 0.30
CA GLY A 165 11.61 6.86 0.11
C GLY A 165 10.34 6.08 -0.11
N CYS A 166 10.53 4.82 -0.52
CA CYS A 166 9.47 3.90 -0.85
C CYS A 166 9.43 2.71 0.13
N SER A 167 8.27 2.10 0.33
CA SER A 167 8.11 0.89 1.13
C SER A 167 8.49 1.13 2.60
N SER A 168 9.32 0.30 3.20
CA SER A 168 9.83 0.49 4.56
C SER A 168 10.41 1.89 4.80
N SER A 169 11.11 2.46 3.80
CA SER A 169 11.61 3.85 3.90
C SER A 169 10.50 4.90 3.93
N ALA A 170 9.31 4.61 3.41
CA ALA A 170 8.13 5.45 3.55
C ALA A 170 7.47 5.28 4.92
N GLU A 171 7.36 4.05 5.41
CA GLU A 171 6.77 3.76 6.72
C GLU A 171 7.58 4.39 7.85
N HIS A 172 8.91 4.45 7.73
CA HIS A 172 9.75 5.20 8.65
C HIS A 172 9.44 6.70 8.68
N GLN A 173 9.08 7.29 7.53
CA GLN A 173 8.67 8.71 7.47
C GLN A 173 7.36 8.93 8.23
N LEU A 174 6.39 8.02 8.05
CA LEU A 174 5.09 8.11 8.73
C LEU A 174 5.25 8.05 10.25
N GLY A 175 6.00 7.06 10.77
CA GLY A 175 6.30 6.96 12.19
C GLY A 175 7.03 8.21 12.72
N LEU A 176 8.01 8.69 12.00
CA LEU A 176 8.77 9.91 12.36
C LEU A 176 7.89 11.17 12.38
N ALA A 177 6.93 11.29 11.46
CA ALA A 177 6.02 12.45 11.39
C ALA A 177 5.14 12.62 12.64
N THR A 178 4.97 11.57 13.45
CA THR A 178 4.24 11.63 14.73
C THR A 178 5.08 12.24 15.87
N THR A 179 6.37 12.47 15.67
CA THR A 179 7.28 12.96 16.72
C THR A 179 7.39 14.48 16.79
N ASP A 180 6.81 15.20 15.84
CA ASP A 180 6.81 16.67 15.73
C ASP A 180 8.22 17.27 15.84
N HIS A 181 9.21 16.69 15.14
CA HIS A 181 10.56 17.23 15.15
C HIS A 181 10.64 18.53 14.33
N PRO A 182 11.07 19.67 14.91
CA PRO A 182 11.02 20.97 14.23
C PRO A 182 11.88 21.06 12.95
N GLY A 183 12.84 20.18 12.79
CA GLY A 183 13.66 20.08 11.57
C GLY A 183 13.05 19.20 10.48
N HIS A 184 11.98 18.42 10.76
CA HIS A 184 11.30 17.58 9.77
C HIS A 184 10.28 18.43 9.00
N ALA A 185 10.69 19.02 7.90
CA ALA A 185 9.95 20.08 7.23
C ALA A 185 8.96 19.57 6.15
N ALA A 186 9.20 18.41 5.56
CA ALA A 186 8.31 17.82 4.55
C ALA A 186 8.65 16.35 4.30
N MET A 187 7.70 15.57 3.79
CA MET A 187 7.95 14.19 3.43
C MET A 187 7.31 13.78 2.10
N ILE A 188 7.90 12.75 1.47
CA ILE A 188 7.36 12.07 0.28
C ILE A 188 7.36 10.56 0.57
N PRO A 189 6.35 10.05 1.28
CA PRO A 189 6.20 8.61 1.50
C PRO A 189 5.57 7.96 0.29
N MET A 190 6.25 6.94 -0.27
CA MET A 190 5.79 6.24 -1.47
C MET A 190 5.49 4.79 -1.17
N CYS A 191 4.39 4.27 -1.71
CA CYS A 191 4.04 2.86 -1.63
C CYS A 191 4.05 2.33 -0.19
N ALA A 192 3.46 3.10 0.73
CA ALA A 192 3.26 2.73 2.12
C ALA A 192 1.76 2.68 2.45
N GLY A 193 1.39 1.72 3.26
CA GLY A 193 0.09 1.68 3.92
C GLY A 193 0.17 2.30 5.32
N ALA A 194 -0.92 2.17 6.09
CA ALA A 194 -0.96 2.57 7.49
C ALA A 194 -0.07 1.70 8.41
N GLY A 195 0.68 0.78 7.85
CA GLY A 195 1.49 -0.16 8.63
C GLY A 195 0.62 -1.20 9.35
N ILE A 196 0.97 -1.48 10.61
CA ILE A 196 0.19 -2.36 11.50
C ILE A 196 -0.38 -1.47 12.60
N GLY A 197 -1.35 -0.66 12.30
CA GLY A 197 -2.01 0.23 13.23
C GLY A 197 -3.52 0.17 13.10
N GLU A 198 -4.27 0.82 13.97
CA GLU A 198 -5.72 0.97 13.85
C GLU A 198 -6.02 2.23 13.04
N PHE A 199 -6.70 2.07 11.89
CA PHE A 199 -7.17 3.17 11.06
C PHE A 199 -8.62 2.95 10.64
N GLY A 200 -9.53 3.73 11.21
CA GLY A 200 -10.95 3.68 10.90
C GLY A 200 -11.56 2.30 11.12
N GLU A 201 -12.32 1.83 10.15
CA GLU A 201 -12.94 0.49 10.15
C GLU A 201 -11.95 -0.64 9.81
N TYR A 202 -10.73 -0.28 9.43
CA TYR A 202 -9.70 -1.23 9.00
C TYR A 202 -8.73 -1.43 10.14
N HIS A 203 -9.01 -2.46 10.93
CA HIS A 203 -8.06 -2.89 11.93
C HIS A 203 -6.76 -3.35 11.28
N PRO A 204 -5.69 -3.15 11.97
CA PRO A 204 -4.40 -2.88 11.46
C PRO A 204 -3.71 -4.10 11.01
N GLN A 205 -3.81 -4.31 9.77
CA GLN A 205 -3.07 -5.42 9.24
C GLN A 205 -2.17 -4.99 8.10
N GLY A 206 -2.32 -3.73 7.75
CA GLY A 206 -1.43 -3.05 6.84
C GLY A 206 -1.05 -3.89 5.64
N MET A 207 0.24 -3.95 5.40
CA MET A 207 0.78 -4.75 4.31
C MET A 207 0.82 -6.26 4.60
N PHE A 208 0.78 -6.69 5.88
CA PHE A 208 0.91 -8.13 6.22
C PHE A 208 -0.36 -8.91 6.00
N TYR A 209 -1.49 -8.30 6.30
CA TYR A 209 -2.79 -8.95 6.26
C TYR A 209 -3.77 -8.15 5.41
N ARG A 210 -4.76 -8.85 4.90
CA ARG A 210 -5.95 -8.28 4.29
C ARG A 210 -7.16 -9.08 4.76
N GLY A 211 -8.12 -8.42 5.45
CA GLY A 211 -9.29 -9.10 5.98
C GLY A 211 -8.98 -10.28 6.92
N GLY A 212 -7.88 -10.21 7.70
CA GLY A 212 -7.40 -11.26 8.58
C GLY A 212 -6.68 -12.42 7.88
N VAL A 213 -6.28 -12.26 6.63
CA VAL A 213 -5.59 -13.26 5.82
C VAL A 213 -4.18 -12.77 5.48
N VAL A 214 -3.17 -13.61 5.69
CA VAL A 214 -1.75 -13.27 5.42
C VAL A 214 -1.53 -13.09 3.91
N GLN A 215 -0.84 -12.03 3.56
CA GLN A 215 -0.34 -11.79 2.21
C GLN A 215 0.99 -12.51 2.02
N MET A 216 1.02 -13.54 1.19
CA MET A 216 2.17 -14.45 1.06
C MET A 216 3.48 -13.83 0.52
N PRO A 217 3.48 -12.69 -0.22
CA PRO A 217 4.72 -12.01 -0.56
C PRO A 217 5.61 -11.69 0.65
N TRP A 218 5.04 -11.56 1.84
CA TRP A 218 5.80 -11.35 3.08
C TRP A 218 6.69 -12.51 3.48
N VAL A 219 6.33 -13.75 3.17
CA VAL A 219 7.21 -14.91 3.39
C VAL A 219 8.50 -14.75 2.59
N VAL A 220 8.37 -14.31 1.33
CA VAL A 220 9.52 -14.05 0.45
C VAL A 220 10.34 -12.87 0.96
N TRP A 221 9.67 -11.79 1.41
CA TRP A 221 10.35 -10.62 1.96
C TRP A 221 11.16 -10.98 3.22
N TYR A 222 10.61 -11.78 4.13
CA TYR A 222 11.34 -12.24 5.32
C TYR A 222 12.56 -13.07 4.96
N TYR A 223 12.47 -13.90 3.93
CA TYR A 223 13.62 -14.61 3.41
C TYR A 223 14.67 -13.67 2.84
N ASP A 224 14.28 -12.69 2.06
CA ASP A 224 15.22 -11.83 1.35
C ASP A 224 15.77 -10.68 2.19
N TYR A 225 14.96 -10.11 3.08
CA TYR A 225 15.28 -8.88 3.79
C TYR A 225 14.97 -8.90 5.29
N GLY A 226 13.92 -9.57 5.74
CA GLY A 226 13.40 -9.49 7.11
C GLY A 226 14.16 -10.30 8.16
N PHE A 227 15.35 -10.79 7.87
CA PHE A 227 16.17 -11.58 8.81
C PHE A 227 17.01 -10.70 9.73
N ASN A 228 17.37 -11.24 10.92
CA ASN A 228 18.11 -10.54 11.97
C ASN A 228 19.59 -10.94 12.03
N GLU A 229 20.04 -11.88 11.22
CA GLU A 229 21.40 -12.40 11.23
C GLU A 229 22.27 -11.74 10.17
N PHE A 230 23.34 -11.09 10.62
CA PHE A 230 24.36 -10.49 9.77
C PHE A 230 25.74 -11.02 10.14
N PRO A 231 26.70 -11.02 9.22
CA PRO A 231 28.07 -11.34 9.53
C PRO A 231 28.58 -10.41 10.63
N VAL A 232 29.02 -10.96 11.75
CA VAL A 232 29.57 -10.20 12.86
C VAL A 232 31.09 -10.35 12.85
N PHE A 233 31.80 -9.24 12.74
CA PHE A 233 33.24 -9.18 12.89
C PHE A 233 33.57 -9.07 14.40
N LYS A 234 34.41 -9.95 14.89
CA LYS A 234 34.81 -9.95 16.31
C LYS A 234 35.87 -8.87 16.59
N GLY A 235 35.72 -8.17 17.70
CA GLY A 235 36.65 -7.17 18.22
C GLY A 235 36.17 -5.73 18.00
N ASP A 236 36.84 -4.80 18.66
CA ASP A 236 36.55 -3.38 18.53
C ASP A 236 37.09 -2.88 17.19
N LEU A 237 36.22 -2.62 16.25
CA LEU A 237 36.57 -2.12 14.92
C LEU A 237 36.47 -0.60 14.90
N THR A 238 37.57 0.02 14.49
CA THR A 238 37.56 1.45 14.18
C THR A 238 36.79 1.73 12.90
N ARG A 239 36.39 2.99 12.68
CA ARG A 239 35.78 3.42 11.40
C ARG A 239 36.66 3.03 10.20
N GLU A 240 37.98 3.18 10.32
CA GLU A 240 38.94 2.81 9.27
C GLU A 240 38.93 1.30 9.00
N ASP A 241 38.85 0.46 10.03
CA ASP A 241 38.73 -0.99 9.88
C ASP A 241 37.43 -1.36 9.15
N ARG A 242 36.31 -0.75 9.54
CA ARG A 242 35.00 -0.97 8.88
C ARG A 242 35.05 -0.57 7.41
N LEU A 243 35.60 0.57 7.06
CA LEU A 243 35.82 1.02 5.68
C LEU A 243 36.71 0.05 4.89
N ARG A 244 37.76 -0.47 5.52
CA ARG A 244 38.64 -1.46 4.90
C ARG A 244 37.91 -2.77 4.65
N LEU A 245 37.19 -3.28 5.65
CA LEU A 245 36.45 -4.54 5.56
C LEU A 245 35.33 -4.47 4.52
N SER A 246 34.58 -3.38 4.46
CA SER A 246 33.47 -3.21 3.50
C SER A 246 33.90 -3.27 2.04
N ARG A 247 35.19 -3.06 1.74
CA ARG A 247 35.74 -3.20 0.38
C ARG A 247 35.95 -4.65 -0.05
N TYR A 248 36.06 -5.58 0.90
CA TYR A 248 36.41 -6.96 0.64
C TYR A 248 35.32 -7.95 1.00
N TYR A 249 34.36 -7.57 1.85
CA TYR A 249 33.34 -8.46 2.36
C TYR A 249 31.96 -7.89 2.13
N SER A 250 31.07 -8.68 1.51
CA SER A 250 29.66 -8.38 1.48
C SER A 250 29.07 -8.67 2.86
N LEU A 251 28.27 -7.73 3.38
CA LEU A 251 27.48 -7.94 4.60
C LEU A 251 26.14 -8.62 4.28
N ARG A 252 25.81 -8.79 3.01
CA ARG A 252 24.62 -9.54 2.61
C ARG A 252 24.92 -11.03 2.64
N PRO A 253 24.14 -11.82 3.41
CA PRO A 253 24.26 -13.26 3.40
C PRO A 253 24.04 -13.85 2.00
N ASP A 254 24.85 -14.80 1.61
CA ASP A 254 24.62 -15.58 0.40
C ASP A 254 23.59 -16.66 0.70
N LYS A 255 22.47 -16.64 0.01
CA LYS A 255 21.33 -17.53 0.25
C LYS A 255 21.03 -18.33 -1.01
N PRO A 256 20.63 -19.62 -0.87
CA PRO A 256 20.27 -20.44 -2.01
C PRO A 256 19.02 -19.93 -2.72
N ASP A 257 18.91 -20.20 -4.01
CA ASP A 257 17.68 -20.00 -4.76
C ASP A 257 16.56 -20.88 -4.21
N VAL A 258 15.36 -20.33 -4.10
CA VAL A 258 14.18 -20.99 -3.55
C VAL A 258 13.14 -21.26 -4.64
N ASN A 259 12.60 -22.47 -4.62
CA ASN A 259 11.40 -22.77 -5.40
C ASN A 259 10.15 -22.30 -4.62
N TRP A 260 9.76 -21.05 -4.84
CA TRP A 260 8.67 -20.42 -4.10
C TRP A 260 7.31 -21.08 -4.32
N SER A 261 7.01 -21.55 -5.53
CA SER A 261 5.74 -22.25 -5.79
C SER A 261 5.59 -23.54 -4.96
N LYS A 262 6.70 -24.19 -4.61
CA LYS A 262 6.69 -25.33 -3.70
C LYS A 262 6.68 -24.88 -2.23
N THR A 263 7.52 -23.92 -1.88
CA THR A 263 7.72 -23.47 -0.49
C THR A 263 6.44 -22.86 0.08
N LEU A 264 5.77 -21.98 -0.67
CA LEU A 264 4.51 -21.36 -0.23
C LEU A 264 3.35 -22.36 -0.08
N ARG A 265 3.45 -23.56 -0.63
CA ARG A 265 2.47 -24.65 -0.43
C ARG A 265 2.77 -25.52 0.80
N HIS A 266 3.94 -25.35 1.42
CA HIS A 266 4.30 -26.12 2.61
C HIS A 266 3.37 -25.78 3.79
N LEU A 267 3.01 -26.81 4.56
CA LEU A 267 2.29 -26.70 5.82
C LEU A 267 3.09 -27.39 6.94
N PRO A 268 3.08 -26.83 8.15
CA PRO A 268 2.39 -25.60 8.52
C PRO A 268 3.08 -24.36 7.94
N LEU A 269 2.30 -23.29 7.74
CA LEU A 269 2.79 -22.06 7.11
C LEU A 269 3.96 -21.44 7.89
N MET A 270 3.90 -21.47 9.20
CA MET A 270 4.95 -20.93 10.08
C MET A 270 6.34 -21.56 9.89
N ASP A 271 6.41 -22.75 9.29
CA ASP A 271 7.67 -23.48 9.08
C ASP A 271 8.24 -23.25 7.65
N GLN A 272 7.57 -22.47 6.81
CA GLN A 272 7.98 -22.29 5.41
C GLN A 272 9.41 -21.80 5.27
N LEU A 273 9.84 -20.83 6.07
CA LEU A 273 11.22 -20.32 6.03
C LEU A 273 12.24 -21.34 6.52
N GLU A 274 11.88 -22.19 7.46
CA GLU A 274 12.76 -23.25 7.95
C GLU A 274 13.03 -24.31 6.85
N THR A 275 12.04 -24.60 6.00
CA THR A 275 12.19 -25.58 4.91
C THR A 275 13.21 -25.15 3.85
N VAL A 276 13.50 -23.87 3.76
CA VAL A 276 14.45 -23.27 2.83
C VAL A 276 15.71 -22.74 3.52
N HIS A 277 15.91 -23.13 4.78
CA HIS A 277 17.03 -22.67 5.59
C HIS A 277 17.11 -21.14 5.70
N GLY A 278 15.94 -20.48 5.81
CA GLY A 278 15.85 -19.05 6.04
C GLY A 278 16.63 -18.65 7.30
N LEU A 279 17.21 -17.46 7.27
CA LEU A 279 17.91 -16.91 8.42
C LEU A 279 16.94 -16.58 9.54
N LYS A 280 17.44 -16.47 10.77
CA LYS A 280 16.63 -16.11 11.92
C LYS A 280 15.93 -14.77 11.69
N SER A 281 14.65 -14.73 11.97
CA SER A 281 13.79 -13.55 11.82
C SER A 281 12.67 -13.58 12.85
N ASP A 282 11.93 -12.50 12.96
CA ASP A 282 10.70 -12.37 13.75
C ASP A 282 9.43 -12.85 13.01
N PHE A 283 9.57 -13.41 11.80
CA PHE A 283 8.45 -13.90 10.98
C PHE A 283 7.48 -14.81 11.77
N ARG A 284 8.01 -15.79 12.51
CA ARG A 284 7.19 -16.73 13.29
C ARG A 284 6.40 -16.01 14.38
N GLN A 285 6.97 -14.99 15.01
CA GLN A 285 6.29 -14.15 15.98
C GLN A 285 5.16 -13.36 15.32
N PHE A 286 5.45 -12.69 14.21
CA PHE A 286 4.45 -11.91 13.48
C PHE A 286 3.26 -12.75 13.04
N ILE A 287 3.49 -13.92 12.46
CA ILE A 287 2.42 -14.75 11.93
C ILE A 287 1.56 -15.42 13.02
N GLN A 288 2.08 -15.56 14.22
CA GLN A 288 1.34 -16.10 15.36
C GLN A 288 0.51 -15.05 16.11
N GLN A 289 0.79 -13.77 15.91
CA GLN A 289 0.04 -12.71 16.55
C GLN A 289 -1.37 -12.62 15.97
N LEU A 290 -2.36 -12.53 16.85
CA LEU A 290 -3.72 -12.21 16.44
C LEU A 290 -3.81 -10.76 15.95
N PRO A 291 -4.81 -10.44 15.10
CA PRO A 291 -4.94 -9.09 14.57
C PRO A 291 -4.94 -7.97 15.62
N ASP A 292 -5.53 -8.21 16.77
CA ASP A 292 -5.63 -7.22 17.87
C ASP A 292 -4.64 -7.49 19.03
N ASP A 293 -3.53 -8.15 18.75
CA ASP A 293 -2.52 -8.44 19.79
C ASP A 293 -1.86 -7.14 20.25
N PRO A 294 -1.84 -6.84 21.57
CA PRO A 294 -1.19 -5.65 22.11
C PRO A 294 0.29 -5.49 21.72
N GLN A 295 0.97 -6.56 21.35
CA GLN A 295 2.36 -6.52 20.89
C GLN A 295 2.53 -5.73 19.59
N TRP A 296 1.47 -5.57 18.79
CA TRP A 296 1.50 -4.70 17.62
C TRP A 296 1.81 -3.24 17.97
N HIS A 297 1.43 -2.78 19.16
CA HIS A 297 1.74 -1.42 19.63
C HIS A 297 3.23 -1.22 19.98
N GLU A 298 3.99 -2.30 20.16
CA GLU A 298 5.44 -2.23 20.38
C GLU A 298 6.21 -1.98 19.07
N VAL A 299 5.59 -2.29 17.93
CA VAL A 299 6.10 -1.92 16.62
C VAL A 299 5.68 -0.47 16.38
N GLU A 300 6.63 0.43 16.18
CA GLU A 300 6.40 1.90 16.11
C GLU A 300 5.63 2.35 14.84
N PHE A 301 4.56 1.66 14.51
CA PHE A 301 3.65 2.07 13.45
C PHE A 301 2.78 3.24 13.87
N VAL A 302 2.15 3.87 12.88
CA VAL A 302 1.17 4.91 13.10
C VAL A 302 -0.22 4.32 13.34
N SER A 303 -1.03 5.04 14.10
CA SER A 303 -2.42 4.70 14.41
C SER A 303 -3.33 5.91 14.26
N GLU A 304 -4.64 5.71 14.28
CA GLU A 304 -5.63 6.81 14.27
C GLU A 304 -5.56 7.71 15.52
N ARG A 305 -4.81 7.32 16.54
CA ARG A 305 -4.60 8.09 17.78
C ARG A 305 -3.42 9.04 17.67
N ASP A 306 -2.57 8.84 16.67
CA ASP A 306 -1.40 9.69 16.44
C ASP A 306 -1.81 11.03 15.83
N SER A 307 -1.02 12.06 16.13
CA SER A 307 -1.09 13.34 15.45
C SER A 307 0.17 13.54 14.62
N PHE A 308 0.05 14.31 13.55
CA PHE A 308 1.10 14.44 12.53
C PHE A 308 1.52 15.91 12.38
N GLY A 309 2.83 16.16 12.29
CA GLY A 309 3.39 17.51 12.22
C GLY A 309 4.08 17.82 10.88
N VAL A 310 3.83 17.05 9.81
CA VAL A 310 4.62 17.17 8.58
C VAL A 310 3.73 17.19 7.33
N PRO A 311 3.85 18.22 6.47
CA PRO A 311 3.26 18.22 5.15
C PRO A 311 3.75 17.02 4.32
N ALA A 312 2.82 16.36 3.60
CA ALA A 312 3.13 15.13 2.91
C ALA A 312 2.62 15.06 1.47
N LEU A 313 3.43 14.45 0.62
CA LEU A 313 3.09 14.05 -0.73
C LEU A 313 3.04 12.52 -0.78
N HIS A 314 1.86 11.94 -0.50
CA HIS A 314 1.65 10.50 -0.52
C HIS A 314 1.59 9.98 -1.95
N ILE A 315 2.44 9.04 -2.31
CA ILE A 315 2.44 8.44 -3.65
C ILE A 315 2.17 6.95 -3.52
N ASN A 316 1.11 6.48 -4.15
CA ASN A 316 0.70 5.09 -4.15
C ASN A 316 0.34 4.60 -5.56
N ALA A 317 0.06 3.31 -5.69
CA ALA A 317 -0.31 2.68 -6.95
C ALA A 317 -1.39 1.62 -6.74
N PHE A 318 -2.35 1.51 -7.68
CA PHE A 318 -3.48 0.58 -7.56
C PHE A 318 -3.06 -0.89 -7.47
N TYR A 319 -1.95 -1.26 -8.09
CA TYR A 319 -1.42 -2.63 -8.07
C TYR A 319 -0.33 -2.83 -7.02
N ASP A 320 -0.22 -1.94 -6.06
CA ASP A 320 0.70 -2.07 -4.92
C ASP A 320 0.06 -2.88 -3.79
N ILE A 321 0.82 -3.81 -3.23
CA ILE A 321 0.38 -4.64 -2.09
C ILE A 321 0.06 -3.79 -0.85
N SER A 322 0.73 -2.65 -0.68
CA SER A 322 0.52 -1.74 0.44
C SER A 322 -0.72 -0.86 0.27
N PHE A 323 -1.16 -0.65 -0.98
CA PHE A 323 -2.28 0.23 -1.25
C PHE A 323 -3.62 -0.44 -0.95
N GLY A 324 -4.47 0.28 -0.26
CA GLY A 324 -5.80 -0.19 0.09
C GLY A 324 -6.54 0.77 1.00
N PRO A 325 -7.62 0.32 1.63
CA PRO A 325 -8.45 1.16 2.50
C PRO A 325 -7.67 1.86 3.61
N SER A 326 -6.71 1.18 4.22
CA SER A 326 -5.87 1.75 5.28
C SER A 326 -5.00 2.92 4.78
N SER A 327 -4.57 2.91 3.52
CA SER A 327 -3.80 4.03 2.94
C SER A 327 -4.65 5.28 2.79
N ILE A 328 -5.92 5.12 2.42
CA ILE A 328 -6.88 6.24 2.34
C ILE A 328 -7.20 6.75 3.74
N ALA A 329 -7.49 5.85 4.69
CA ALA A 329 -7.75 6.24 6.07
C ALA A 329 -6.55 6.95 6.72
N LEU A 330 -5.32 6.55 6.39
CA LEU A 330 -4.09 7.25 6.81
C LEU A 330 -4.04 8.68 6.25
N TYR A 331 -4.30 8.84 4.96
CA TYR A 331 -4.34 10.16 4.32
C TYR A 331 -5.35 11.08 5.02
N ASP A 332 -6.59 10.59 5.23
CA ASP A 332 -7.64 11.32 5.94
C ASP A 332 -7.25 11.64 7.39
N ALA A 333 -6.60 10.71 8.09
CA ALA A 333 -6.13 10.91 9.45
C ALA A 333 -5.01 11.95 9.54
N MET A 334 -4.12 12.01 8.57
CA MET A 334 -3.05 13.02 8.53
C MET A 334 -3.59 14.43 8.28
N GLU A 335 -4.68 14.56 7.52
CA GLU A 335 -5.42 15.82 7.38
C GLU A 335 -6.13 16.19 8.69
N THR A 336 -6.86 15.24 9.29
CA THR A 336 -7.77 15.52 10.43
C THR A 336 -7.06 15.61 11.77
N ASN A 337 -5.97 14.89 11.95
CA ASN A 337 -5.19 14.79 13.19
C ASN A 337 -3.87 15.58 13.11
N ALA A 338 -3.74 16.50 12.18
CA ALA A 338 -2.57 17.36 12.07
C ALA A 338 -2.39 18.23 13.34
N TYR A 339 -1.13 18.50 13.72
CA TYR A 339 -0.82 19.38 14.84
C TYR A 339 -1.24 20.83 14.58
N ASP A 340 -1.23 21.27 13.34
CA ASP A 340 -1.63 22.61 12.93
C ASP A 340 -2.33 22.65 11.56
N GLN A 341 -2.87 23.82 11.23
CA GLN A 341 -3.62 24.00 9.99
C GLN A 341 -2.73 23.96 8.74
N GLU A 342 -1.47 24.38 8.84
CA GLU A 342 -0.54 24.31 7.70
C GLU A 342 -0.28 22.88 7.32
N THR A 343 -0.04 22.01 8.29
CA THR A 343 0.11 20.57 8.06
C THR A 343 -1.18 19.95 7.51
N ALA A 344 -2.35 20.30 8.07
CA ALA A 344 -3.64 19.79 7.62
C ALA A 344 -3.95 20.18 6.16
N ASP A 345 -3.67 21.43 5.80
CA ASP A 345 -3.95 21.95 4.45
C ASP A 345 -2.96 21.46 3.39
N ASN A 346 -1.88 20.77 3.80
CA ASN A 346 -0.80 20.36 2.91
C ASN A 346 -0.55 18.84 2.91
N GLN A 347 -1.65 18.07 2.86
CA GLN A 347 -1.63 16.64 2.57
C GLN A 347 -2.07 16.43 1.12
N TYR A 348 -1.24 15.77 0.32
CA TYR A 348 -1.51 15.49 -1.10
C TYR A 348 -1.39 14.00 -1.36
N MET A 349 -2.22 13.46 -2.28
CA MET A 349 -2.20 12.05 -2.64
C MET A 349 -2.13 11.88 -4.16
N ILE A 350 -1.21 11.03 -4.63
CA ILE A 350 -1.04 10.65 -6.03
C ILE A 350 -1.18 9.13 -6.13
N ILE A 351 -2.10 8.67 -6.99
CA ILE A 351 -2.34 7.24 -7.20
C ILE A 351 -2.14 6.91 -8.68
N SER A 352 -1.11 6.14 -8.97
CA SER A 352 -0.77 5.68 -10.32
C SER A 352 -1.36 4.31 -10.64
N ALA A 353 -1.27 3.91 -11.91
CA ALA A 353 -1.72 2.58 -12.36
C ALA A 353 -0.56 1.59 -12.48
N THR A 354 0.38 1.66 -11.57
CA THR A 354 1.58 0.80 -11.55
C THR A 354 1.66 -0.02 -10.26
N ASN A 355 2.83 -0.50 -9.90
CA ASN A 355 3.15 -1.39 -8.80
C ASN A 355 4.07 -0.71 -7.77
N HIS A 356 4.47 -1.49 -6.81
CA HIS A 356 5.34 -1.14 -5.69
C HIS A 356 6.66 -0.49 -6.12
N CYS A 357 6.83 0.78 -5.78
CA CYS A 357 8.04 1.57 -6.07
C CYS A 357 8.41 1.73 -7.56
N THR A 358 7.45 1.57 -8.48
CA THR A 358 7.73 1.62 -9.93
C THR A 358 7.05 2.78 -10.66
N GLN A 359 6.54 3.77 -9.97
CA GLN A 359 5.79 4.90 -10.54
C GLN A 359 6.58 5.69 -11.61
N THR A 360 7.91 5.75 -11.51
CA THR A 360 8.76 6.41 -12.52
C THR A 360 9.02 5.57 -13.77
N SER A 361 8.52 4.32 -13.84
CA SER A 361 8.64 3.44 -15.00
C SER A 361 7.52 3.61 -16.03
N GLU A 362 6.53 4.44 -15.77
CA GLU A 362 5.40 4.70 -16.66
C GLU A 362 5.83 5.37 -17.97
N THR A 363 5.20 4.95 -19.08
CA THR A 363 5.57 5.39 -20.44
C THR A 363 4.38 5.95 -21.19
N GLU A 364 4.65 6.55 -22.37
CA GLU A 364 3.63 7.05 -23.29
C GLU A 364 2.71 5.95 -23.85
N ASN A 365 3.23 4.73 -23.96
CA ASN A 365 2.47 3.56 -24.41
C ASN A 365 2.55 2.49 -23.34
N TYR A 366 1.94 2.76 -22.20
CA TYR A 366 2.07 1.95 -21.02
C TYR A 366 1.12 0.75 -21.06
N TYR A 367 1.69 -0.41 -20.74
CA TYR A 367 0.95 -1.63 -20.46
C TYR A 367 1.26 -2.07 -19.03
N TYR A 368 0.24 -2.46 -18.29
CA TYR A 368 0.47 -3.07 -17.00
C TYR A 368 -0.24 -4.43 -16.93
N GLY A 369 0.54 -5.51 -16.84
CA GLY A 369 0.07 -6.84 -17.22
C GLY A 369 -0.26 -6.88 -18.72
N ASP A 370 -1.40 -7.45 -19.06
CA ASP A 370 -1.91 -7.53 -20.44
C ASP A 370 -2.70 -6.29 -20.87
N ARG A 371 -3.01 -5.39 -19.94
CA ARG A 371 -3.91 -4.26 -20.17
C ARG A 371 -3.16 -3.02 -20.68
N TYR A 372 -3.62 -2.46 -21.79
CA TYR A 372 -3.13 -1.18 -22.30
C TYR A 372 -3.73 -0.02 -21.50
N LEU A 373 -2.89 0.86 -21.01
CA LEU A 373 -3.25 2.00 -20.16
C LEU A 373 -2.93 3.37 -20.81
N GLY A 374 -2.38 3.42 -22.03
CA GLY A 374 -2.11 4.67 -22.74
C GLY A 374 -0.90 5.43 -22.22
N ASP A 375 -0.95 6.77 -22.22
CA ASP A 375 0.09 7.62 -21.68
C ASP A 375 -0.11 7.80 -20.16
N ALA A 376 0.66 7.03 -19.38
CA ALA A 376 0.60 7.07 -17.93
C ALA A 376 1.68 7.96 -17.29
N ARG A 377 2.55 8.58 -18.11
CA ARG A 377 3.66 9.41 -17.61
C ARG A 377 3.19 10.50 -16.67
N PHE A 378 3.97 10.73 -15.63
CA PHE A 378 3.82 11.82 -14.69
C PHE A 378 5.19 12.42 -14.35
N ASP A 379 5.27 13.72 -14.16
CA ASP A 379 6.53 14.41 -13.85
C ASP A 379 6.85 14.30 -12.35
N TYR A 380 7.20 13.09 -11.90
CA TYR A 380 7.55 12.83 -10.50
C TYR A 380 8.80 13.61 -10.07
N TYR A 381 9.84 13.66 -10.89
CA TYR A 381 11.09 14.33 -10.52
C TYR A 381 10.91 15.84 -10.39
N GLY A 382 10.22 16.47 -11.33
CA GLY A 382 9.88 17.89 -11.24
C GLY A 382 9.02 18.18 -10.00
N LEU A 383 8.11 17.28 -9.67
CA LEU A 383 7.28 17.40 -8.47
C LEU A 383 8.09 17.26 -7.18
N TYR A 384 8.99 16.27 -7.07
CA TYR A 384 9.85 16.09 -5.88
C TYR A 384 10.69 17.34 -5.62
N ILE A 385 11.29 17.90 -6.67
CA ILE A 385 12.10 19.12 -6.54
C ILE A 385 11.24 20.30 -6.17
N SER A 386 10.09 20.50 -6.80
CA SER A 386 9.19 21.61 -6.47
C SER A 386 8.70 21.54 -5.03
N TRP A 387 8.36 20.34 -4.54
CA TRP A 387 7.93 20.08 -3.18
C TRP A 387 9.02 20.43 -2.16
N PHE A 388 10.23 19.90 -2.34
CA PHE A 388 11.33 20.17 -1.44
C PHE A 388 11.91 21.58 -1.58
N ASP A 389 11.88 22.19 -2.76
CA ASP A 389 12.28 23.60 -2.94
C ASP A 389 11.38 24.54 -2.13
N TYR A 390 10.08 24.28 -2.10
CA TYR A 390 9.15 25.07 -1.28
C TYR A 390 9.43 24.89 0.21
N TRP A 391 9.42 23.65 0.70
CA TRP A 391 9.51 23.39 2.14
C TRP A 391 10.91 23.54 2.74
N LEU A 392 11.95 23.17 2.00
CA LEU A 392 13.32 23.13 2.53
C LEU A 392 14.16 24.37 2.18
N LYS A 393 13.80 25.05 1.08
CA LYS A 393 14.54 26.26 0.63
C LYS A 393 13.69 27.53 0.70
N GLY A 394 12.38 27.43 0.93
CA GLY A 394 11.46 28.57 0.96
C GLY A 394 11.25 29.21 -0.42
N ILE A 395 11.37 28.44 -1.50
CA ILE A 395 11.14 28.91 -2.86
C ILE A 395 9.66 28.79 -3.19
N ASP A 396 8.96 29.90 -3.35
CA ASP A 396 7.59 29.93 -3.85
C ASP A 396 7.55 29.56 -5.32
N ASN A 397 6.93 28.43 -5.62
CA ASN A 397 6.90 27.83 -6.98
C ASN A 397 5.52 27.26 -7.33
N SER A 398 4.48 27.68 -6.64
CA SER A 398 3.08 27.24 -6.85
C SER A 398 2.84 25.73 -6.70
N VAL A 399 3.72 24.99 -6.05
CA VAL A 399 3.53 23.55 -5.85
C VAL A 399 2.28 23.23 -5.02
N LEU A 400 1.88 24.16 -4.15
CA LEU A 400 0.69 24.03 -3.30
C LEU A 400 -0.62 24.41 -4.01
N ASP A 401 -0.58 24.98 -5.22
CA ASP A 401 -1.79 25.34 -5.99
C ASP A 401 -2.42 24.11 -6.69
N ARG A 402 -1.83 22.93 -6.53
CA ARG A 402 -2.30 21.71 -7.18
C ARG A 402 -3.48 21.07 -6.44
N PRO A 403 -4.37 20.33 -7.13
CA PRO A 403 -5.41 19.55 -6.47
C PRO A 403 -4.81 18.54 -5.47
N HIS A 404 -5.50 18.33 -4.36
CA HIS A 404 -5.02 17.45 -3.27
C HIS A 404 -4.89 16.00 -3.70
N VAL A 405 -5.76 15.52 -4.59
CA VAL A 405 -5.76 14.14 -5.07
C VAL A 405 -5.57 14.09 -6.58
N GLN A 406 -4.59 13.33 -7.02
CA GLN A 406 -4.26 13.12 -8.42
C GLN A 406 -4.25 11.62 -8.70
N VAL A 407 -5.13 11.18 -9.59
CA VAL A 407 -5.39 9.75 -9.79
C VAL A 407 -5.33 9.40 -11.28
N TYR A 408 -4.64 8.31 -11.59
CA TYR A 408 -4.71 7.76 -12.95
C TYR A 408 -5.96 6.91 -13.12
N THR A 409 -6.91 7.36 -13.93
CA THR A 409 -8.15 6.62 -14.21
C THR A 409 -7.94 5.63 -15.36
N MET A 410 -7.86 4.36 -15.01
CA MET A 410 -7.72 3.25 -15.97
C MET A 410 -8.96 3.16 -16.87
N GLY A 411 -8.82 2.69 -18.10
CA GLY A 411 -9.91 2.64 -19.08
C GLY A 411 -10.23 4.01 -19.72
N LYS A 412 -10.19 5.10 -18.96
CA LYS A 412 -10.12 6.47 -19.48
C LYS A 412 -8.70 6.78 -19.97
N ASN A 413 -7.72 6.17 -19.31
CA ASN A 413 -6.29 6.28 -19.57
C ASN A 413 -5.80 7.72 -19.48
N GLN A 414 -6.17 8.39 -18.40
CA GLN A 414 -5.85 9.80 -18.15
C GLN A 414 -5.64 10.05 -16.66
N TRP A 415 -4.79 11.02 -16.34
CA TRP A 415 -4.71 11.60 -15.02
C TRP A 415 -5.93 12.48 -14.76
N GLU A 416 -6.57 12.29 -13.61
CA GLU A 416 -7.68 13.10 -13.13
C GLU A 416 -7.32 13.74 -11.77
N TYR A 417 -8.00 14.82 -11.46
CA TYR A 417 -7.65 15.72 -10.37
C TYR A 417 -8.90 16.00 -9.52
N PHE A 418 -8.80 15.75 -8.23
CA PHE A 418 -9.90 15.89 -7.28
C PHE A 418 -9.43 16.64 -6.03
N ASP A 419 -10.36 17.27 -5.31
CA ASP A 419 -10.08 17.91 -4.03
C ASP A 419 -10.19 16.91 -2.86
N THR A 420 -10.95 15.82 -3.04
CA THR A 420 -11.15 14.76 -2.04
C THR A 420 -11.18 13.39 -2.71
N TRP A 421 -11.04 12.34 -1.89
CA TRP A 421 -11.19 10.95 -2.33
C TRP A 421 -12.11 10.17 -1.36
N PRO A 422 -13.18 9.47 -1.82
CA PRO A 422 -13.70 9.53 -3.21
C PRO A 422 -14.07 10.95 -3.65
N PRO A 423 -14.21 11.22 -4.99
CA PRO A 423 -14.64 12.53 -5.46
C PRO A 423 -15.98 12.94 -4.83
N GLU A 424 -16.13 14.18 -4.38
CA GLU A 424 -17.34 14.67 -3.69
C GLU A 424 -18.65 14.44 -4.46
N HIS A 425 -18.58 14.43 -5.79
CA HIS A 425 -19.73 14.26 -6.68
C HIS A 425 -19.96 12.80 -7.11
N ALA A 426 -19.20 11.85 -6.59
CA ALA A 426 -19.44 10.44 -6.83
C ALA A 426 -20.69 9.94 -6.09
N GLU A 427 -21.51 9.16 -6.76
CA GLU A 427 -22.74 8.60 -6.24
C GLU A 427 -22.60 7.11 -5.94
N GLU A 428 -23.16 6.65 -4.81
CA GLU A 428 -23.20 5.21 -4.50
C GLU A 428 -24.29 4.51 -5.33
N ILE A 429 -23.87 3.57 -6.18
CA ILE A 429 -24.77 2.74 -6.98
C ILE A 429 -24.63 1.27 -6.59
N SER A 430 -25.74 0.62 -6.21
CA SER A 430 -25.78 -0.80 -5.86
C SER A 430 -26.06 -1.67 -7.07
N PHE A 431 -25.30 -2.77 -7.19
CA PHE A 431 -25.58 -3.88 -8.09
C PHE A 431 -25.78 -5.17 -7.28
N PHE A 432 -26.94 -5.80 -7.40
CA PHE A 432 -27.30 -7.02 -6.67
C PHE A 432 -26.86 -8.26 -7.45
N LEU A 433 -26.36 -9.26 -6.72
CA LEU A 433 -26.07 -10.58 -7.24
C LEU A 433 -27.36 -11.37 -7.45
N ASN A 434 -27.44 -12.14 -8.54
CA ASN A 434 -28.55 -13.02 -8.83
C ASN A 434 -28.13 -14.14 -9.78
N SER A 435 -28.80 -15.29 -9.69
CA SER A 435 -28.74 -16.40 -10.65
C SER A 435 -30.06 -17.16 -10.66
N VAL A 436 -30.24 -18.03 -11.61
CA VAL A 436 -31.39 -18.95 -11.68
C VAL A 436 -30.94 -20.40 -11.61
N THR A 437 -29.87 -20.74 -12.32
CA THR A 437 -29.34 -22.11 -12.39
C THR A 437 -27.98 -22.25 -11.71
N GLY A 438 -27.21 -21.18 -11.62
CA GLY A 438 -25.96 -21.13 -10.92
C GLY A 438 -24.95 -20.18 -11.57
N ALA A 439 -24.18 -19.49 -10.73
CA ALA A 439 -23.14 -18.55 -11.13
C ALA A 439 -21.76 -19.20 -11.35
N ASN A 440 -21.65 -20.52 -11.20
CA ASN A 440 -20.38 -21.23 -11.37
C ASN A 440 -19.87 -21.10 -12.79
N THR A 441 -18.63 -20.67 -12.92
CA THR A 441 -17.91 -20.35 -14.16
C THR A 441 -18.51 -19.17 -14.95
N ARG A 442 -17.74 -18.65 -15.90
CA ARG A 442 -18.18 -17.59 -16.83
C ARG A 442 -19.35 -17.99 -17.75
N TYR A 443 -19.69 -19.28 -17.80
CA TYR A 443 -20.79 -19.82 -18.58
C TYR A 443 -22.07 -20.08 -17.76
N GLY A 444 -22.03 -19.83 -16.46
CA GLY A 444 -23.20 -19.79 -15.59
C GLY A 444 -24.13 -18.61 -15.93
N ASP A 445 -25.23 -18.52 -15.20
CA ASP A 445 -26.22 -17.46 -15.40
C ASP A 445 -26.16 -16.38 -14.29
N GLY A 446 -24.99 -16.23 -13.62
CA GLY A 446 -24.75 -15.20 -12.62
C GLY A 446 -24.84 -13.78 -13.21
N VAL A 447 -25.67 -12.95 -12.62
CA VAL A 447 -25.97 -11.57 -13.08
C VAL A 447 -25.71 -10.56 -11.98
N LEU A 448 -25.10 -9.43 -12.36
CA LEU A 448 -25.08 -8.18 -11.60
C LEU A 448 -26.15 -7.23 -12.13
N GLN A 449 -27.09 -6.82 -11.30
CA GLN A 449 -28.21 -5.98 -11.74
C GLN A 449 -28.55 -4.88 -10.73
N LYS A 450 -28.95 -3.68 -11.22
CA LYS A 450 -29.36 -2.55 -10.36
C LYS A 450 -30.65 -2.82 -9.58
N ARG A 451 -31.52 -3.68 -10.13
CA ARG A 451 -32.80 -4.02 -9.48
C ARG A 451 -32.64 -5.20 -8.53
N MET A 452 -33.21 -5.08 -7.33
CA MET A 452 -33.28 -6.20 -6.38
C MET A 452 -33.92 -7.44 -7.02
N PRO A 453 -33.33 -8.64 -6.88
CA PRO A 453 -33.94 -9.89 -7.30
C PRO A 453 -35.33 -10.12 -6.64
N GLY A 454 -36.27 -10.70 -7.34
CA GLY A 454 -37.65 -10.89 -6.83
C GLY A 454 -37.83 -12.14 -5.95
N LYS A 455 -36.83 -13.02 -5.89
CA LYS A 455 -36.86 -14.28 -5.12
C LYS A 455 -35.50 -14.52 -4.48
N ASP A 456 -35.54 -15.20 -3.34
CA ASP A 456 -34.34 -15.71 -2.70
C ASP A 456 -33.82 -16.94 -3.45
N GLY A 457 -32.50 -17.03 -3.53
CA GLY A 457 -31.74 -18.11 -4.12
C GLY A 457 -30.34 -18.18 -3.53
N PHE A 458 -29.55 -19.10 -4.02
CA PHE A 458 -28.13 -19.19 -3.67
C PHE A 458 -27.33 -19.85 -4.79
N ASP A 459 -26.04 -19.51 -4.83
CA ASP A 459 -25.03 -20.21 -5.64
C ASP A 459 -24.07 -20.95 -4.70
N GLU A 460 -23.75 -22.21 -5.06
CA GLU A 460 -22.91 -23.08 -4.23
C GLU A 460 -21.58 -23.36 -4.94
N PHE A 461 -20.50 -23.33 -4.20
CA PHE A 461 -19.21 -23.79 -4.68
C PHE A 461 -18.46 -24.56 -3.61
N ARG A 462 -17.44 -25.31 -4.06
CA ARG A 462 -16.64 -26.15 -3.19
C ARG A 462 -15.20 -25.69 -3.21
N TYR A 463 -14.67 -25.25 -2.05
CA TYR A 463 -13.28 -24.86 -1.89
C TYR A 463 -12.45 -26.01 -1.30
N ASP A 464 -11.39 -26.39 -2.00
CA ASP A 464 -10.39 -27.39 -1.59
C ASP A 464 -9.02 -26.70 -1.39
N PRO A 465 -8.49 -26.62 -0.14
CA PRO A 465 -7.19 -25.99 0.13
C PRO A 465 -6.01 -26.63 -0.59
N SER A 466 -6.15 -27.88 -1.06
CA SER A 466 -5.10 -28.54 -1.86
C SER A 466 -5.05 -28.05 -3.31
N ASN A 467 -6.15 -27.47 -3.81
CA ASN A 467 -6.31 -26.95 -5.17
C ASN A 467 -6.91 -25.53 -5.18
N PRO A 468 -6.26 -24.57 -4.53
CA PRO A 468 -6.79 -23.22 -4.42
C PRO A 468 -6.90 -22.54 -5.80
N VAL A 469 -7.79 -21.53 -5.90
CA VAL A 469 -7.87 -20.66 -7.07
C VAL A 469 -6.53 -19.92 -7.20
N PRO A 470 -5.86 -20.03 -8.37
CA PRO A 470 -4.55 -19.38 -8.54
C PRO A 470 -4.68 -17.88 -8.69
N SER A 471 -3.70 -17.15 -8.13
CA SER A 471 -3.54 -15.72 -8.40
C SER A 471 -3.06 -15.51 -9.84
N LEU A 472 -3.67 -14.57 -10.53
CA LEU A 472 -3.26 -14.11 -11.84
C LEU A 472 -3.34 -12.58 -11.87
N GLY A 473 -2.19 -11.94 -11.81
CA GLY A 473 -2.12 -10.49 -11.72
C GLY A 473 -2.39 -9.93 -10.32
N ASP A 474 -2.83 -8.66 -10.28
CA ASP A 474 -3.18 -7.89 -9.09
C ASP A 474 -1.97 -7.39 -8.28
N ASN A 475 -2.21 -7.00 -7.01
CA ASN A 475 -1.21 -6.35 -6.14
C ASN A 475 -0.29 -7.40 -5.46
N VAL A 476 0.55 -8.08 -6.21
CA VAL A 476 1.44 -9.13 -5.67
C VAL A 476 2.87 -8.67 -5.40
N TRP A 477 3.16 -7.40 -5.60
CA TRP A 477 4.47 -6.79 -5.38
C TRP A 477 5.63 -7.39 -6.21
N GLY A 478 5.39 -8.35 -7.10
CA GLY A 478 6.45 -9.00 -7.88
C GLY A 478 7.46 -9.81 -7.05
N MET A 479 7.22 -10.01 -5.75
CA MET A 479 8.10 -10.82 -4.87
C MET A 479 7.96 -12.32 -5.10
N ILE A 480 6.81 -12.76 -5.57
CA ILE A 480 6.58 -14.17 -5.90
C ILE A 480 6.89 -14.34 -7.40
N PRO A 481 8.00 -14.96 -7.79
CA PRO A 481 8.45 -14.99 -9.19
C PRO A 481 7.45 -15.58 -10.17
N GLU A 482 6.53 -16.43 -9.71
CA GLU A 482 5.54 -17.10 -10.53
C GLU A 482 4.24 -16.31 -10.70
N VAL A 483 4.11 -15.14 -10.04
CA VAL A 483 2.91 -14.29 -10.11
C VAL A 483 3.32 -12.87 -10.46
N GLU A 484 2.98 -12.44 -11.66
CA GLU A 484 3.20 -11.07 -12.09
C GLU A 484 2.14 -10.13 -11.52
N SER A 485 2.52 -8.92 -11.13
CA SER A 485 1.57 -7.86 -10.74
C SER A 485 0.91 -7.25 -11.96
N GLY A 486 -0.32 -6.78 -11.81
CA GLY A 486 -1.01 -6.01 -12.84
C GLY A 486 -2.35 -6.57 -13.25
N SER A 487 -2.83 -6.06 -14.37
CA SER A 487 -4.14 -6.41 -14.93
C SER A 487 -3.99 -7.47 -16.02
N PHE A 488 -4.51 -8.66 -15.77
CA PHE A 488 -4.43 -9.82 -16.67
C PHE A 488 -5.81 -10.39 -17.00
N ASP A 489 -5.91 -11.10 -18.12
CA ASP A 489 -7.15 -11.72 -18.56
C ASP A 489 -7.55 -12.91 -17.66
N GLN A 490 -8.56 -12.70 -16.82
CA GLN A 490 -9.09 -13.67 -15.85
C GLN A 490 -9.94 -14.78 -16.50
N SER A 491 -10.21 -14.70 -17.79
CA SER A 491 -11.14 -15.60 -18.49
C SER A 491 -10.80 -17.10 -18.33
N GLY A 492 -9.53 -17.44 -18.11
CA GLY A 492 -9.08 -18.80 -17.81
C GLY A 492 -9.42 -19.28 -16.40
N ILE A 493 -9.32 -18.39 -15.41
CA ILE A 493 -9.69 -18.66 -14.01
C ILE A 493 -11.20 -18.82 -13.88
N GLU A 494 -11.95 -18.01 -14.59
CA GLU A 494 -13.42 -18.04 -14.63
C GLU A 494 -14.02 -19.35 -15.19
N LEU A 495 -13.20 -20.27 -15.67
CA LEU A 495 -13.66 -21.63 -16.07
C LEU A 495 -13.74 -22.60 -14.88
N ARG A 496 -13.22 -22.24 -13.72
CA ARG A 496 -13.23 -23.09 -12.54
C ARG A 496 -14.63 -23.13 -11.91
N GLN A 497 -15.00 -24.32 -11.41
CA GLN A 497 -16.29 -24.53 -10.73
C GLN A 497 -16.36 -23.91 -9.33
N ASP A 498 -15.21 -23.58 -8.75
CA ASP A 498 -15.06 -22.92 -7.45
C ASP A 498 -14.91 -21.39 -7.56
N VAL A 499 -15.20 -20.83 -8.73
CA VAL A 499 -15.31 -19.39 -8.98
C VAL A 499 -16.74 -19.07 -9.43
N LEU A 500 -17.45 -18.30 -8.60
CA LEU A 500 -18.75 -17.75 -8.95
C LEU A 500 -18.56 -16.45 -9.73
N VAL A 501 -19.24 -16.33 -10.86
CA VAL A 501 -19.08 -15.22 -11.81
C VAL A 501 -20.39 -14.50 -12.03
N TYR A 502 -20.48 -13.26 -11.56
CA TYR A 502 -21.66 -12.41 -11.74
C TYR A 502 -21.33 -11.27 -12.69
N THR A 503 -22.08 -11.16 -13.78
CA THR A 503 -21.78 -10.22 -14.88
C THR A 503 -22.96 -9.29 -15.15
N SER A 504 -22.72 -8.00 -15.30
CA SER A 504 -23.74 -7.02 -15.69
C SER A 504 -24.24 -7.25 -17.13
N PRO A 505 -25.41 -6.75 -17.52
CA PRO A 505 -25.71 -6.47 -18.93
C PRO A 505 -24.60 -5.64 -19.58
N LEU A 506 -24.61 -5.56 -20.91
CA LEU A 506 -23.75 -4.58 -21.61
C LEU A 506 -24.07 -3.19 -21.10
N LEU A 507 -23.01 -2.40 -20.83
CA LEU A 507 -23.16 -1.00 -20.50
C LEU A 507 -23.63 -0.24 -21.74
N GLU A 508 -24.68 0.56 -21.57
CA GLU A 508 -25.25 1.39 -22.64
C GLU A 508 -24.58 2.77 -22.72
N GLU A 509 -23.78 3.09 -21.71
CA GLU A 509 -22.99 4.33 -21.59
C GLU A 509 -21.73 4.04 -20.77
N ASP A 510 -20.74 4.91 -20.85
CA ASP A 510 -19.54 4.87 -20.04
C ASP A 510 -19.90 4.98 -18.55
N LEU A 511 -19.26 4.19 -17.70
CA LEU A 511 -19.46 4.20 -16.25
C LEU A 511 -18.11 4.28 -15.55
N GLN A 512 -17.81 5.44 -14.97
CA GLN A 512 -16.58 5.67 -14.22
C GLN A 512 -16.79 5.35 -12.74
N VAL A 513 -16.00 4.42 -12.22
CA VAL A 513 -15.93 4.10 -10.79
C VAL A 513 -14.64 4.70 -10.24
N SER A 514 -14.74 5.59 -9.25
CA SER A 514 -13.57 6.23 -8.66
C SER A 514 -13.76 6.33 -7.14
N GLY A 515 -13.02 5.51 -6.40
CA GLY A 515 -13.18 5.39 -4.95
C GLY A 515 -13.26 3.94 -4.48
N SER A 516 -13.97 3.72 -3.39
CA SER A 516 -14.14 2.41 -2.79
C SER A 516 -15.27 1.60 -3.45
N VAL A 517 -15.08 0.29 -3.58
CA VAL A 517 -16.10 -0.68 -3.96
C VAL A 517 -16.36 -1.57 -2.76
N LYS A 518 -17.55 -1.49 -2.17
CA LYS A 518 -17.95 -2.29 -1.02
C LYS A 518 -18.68 -3.55 -1.49
N VAL A 519 -18.31 -4.71 -0.98
CA VAL A 519 -18.94 -5.98 -1.30
C VAL A 519 -19.62 -6.54 -0.06
N THR A 520 -20.94 -6.68 -0.12
CA THR A 520 -21.73 -7.29 0.95
C THR A 520 -22.23 -8.66 0.47
N LEU A 521 -21.84 -9.72 1.16
CA LEU A 521 -22.29 -11.07 0.91
C LEU A 521 -23.14 -11.60 2.07
N TYR A 522 -24.21 -12.30 1.75
CA TYR A 522 -24.91 -13.19 2.67
C TYR A 522 -24.46 -14.61 2.32
N LEU A 523 -23.79 -15.27 3.24
CA LEU A 523 -23.15 -16.54 2.97
C LEU A 523 -23.38 -17.57 4.06
N SER A 524 -23.29 -18.84 3.71
CA SER A 524 -23.25 -19.97 4.65
C SER A 524 -22.22 -20.99 4.21
N SER A 525 -21.73 -21.80 5.16
CA SER A 525 -20.78 -22.87 4.88
C SER A 525 -21.05 -24.07 5.77
N ASP A 526 -20.50 -25.23 5.41
CA ASP A 526 -20.52 -26.45 6.22
C ASP A 526 -19.32 -26.57 7.18
N VAL A 527 -18.43 -25.55 7.19
CA VAL A 527 -17.25 -25.46 8.07
C VAL A 527 -17.35 -24.26 9.01
N LYS A 528 -16.56 -24.29 10.08
CA LYS A 528 -16.56 -23.24 11.12
C LYS A 528 -15.93 -21.92 10.66
N ASP A 529 -14.99 -21.99 9.72
CA ASP A 529 -14.24 -20.86 9.20
C ASP A 529 -13.75 -21.16 7.78
N THR A 530 -13.79 -20.16 6.93
CA THR A 530 -13.25 -20.18 5.56
C THR A 530 -13.04 -18.74 5.11
N ASP A 531 -12.41 -18.57 3.95
CA ASP A 531 -12.18 -17.24 3.38
C ASP A 531 -13.08 -17.01 2.16
N PHE A 532 -13.39 -15.75 1.88
CA PHE A 532 -14.06 -15.33 0.65
C PHE A 532 -13.28 -14.20 -0.01
N THR A 533 -13.03 -14.35 -1.29
CA THR A 533 -12.44 -13.31 -2.15
C THR A 533 -13.51 -12.63 -2.97
N ALA A 534 -13.28 -11.36 -3.29
CA ALA A 534 -14.07 -10.59 -4.24
C ALA A 534 -13.12 -9.89 -5.21
N LYS A 535 -13.34 -10.09 -6.52
CA LYS A 535 -12.52 -9.49 -7.57
C LYS A 535 -13.42 -8.75 -8.55
N LEU A 536 -13.17 -7.44 -8.71
CA LEU A 536 -13.81 -6.60 -9.70
C LEU A 536 -13.08 -6.73 -11.03
N VAL A 537 -13.84 -6.94 -12.10
CA VAL A 537 -13.30 -7.22 -13.44
C VAL A 537 -13.99 -6.37 -14.48
N ASP A 538 -13.22 -5.83 -15.41
CA ASP A 538 -13.67 -5.10 -16.60
C ASP A 538 -13.69 -6.06 -17.80
N VAL A 539 -14.90 -6.44 -18.27
CA VAL A 539 -15.07 -7.36 -19.38
C VAL A 539 -15.23 -6.60 -20.68
N TYR A 540 -14.27 -6.78 -21.56
CA TYR A 540 -14.19 -6.13 -22.87
C TYR A 540 -15.11 -6.80 -23.89
N PRO A 541 -15.47 -6.08 -24.99
CA PRO A 541 -16.34 -6.63 -26.04
C PRO A 541 -15.78 -7.87 -26.75
N ASP A 542 -14.46 -8.05 -26.76
CA ASP A 542 -13.77 -9.23 -27.30
C ASP A 542 -13.79 -10.44 -26.37
N GLY A 543 -14.33 -10.29 -25.16
CA GLY A 543 -14.45 -11.31 -24.13
C GLY A 543 -13.28 -11.45 -23.18
N LYS A 544 -12.24 -10.63 -23.30
CA LYS A 544 -11.19 -10.51 -22.31
C LYS A 544 -11.74 -9.90 -21.03
N ALA A 545 -11.24 -10.35 -19.90
CA ALA A 545 -11.76 -9.99 -18.58
C ALA A 545 -10.60 -9.54 -17.69
N TYR A 546 -10.39 -8.23 -17.59
CA TYR A 546 -9.24 -7.66 -16.88
C TYR A 546 -9.57 -7.37 -15.42
N ASN A 547 -8.77 -7.91 -14.48
CA ASN A 547 -8.89 -7.57 -13.06
C ASN A 547 -8.58 -6.08 -12.82
N VAL A 548 -9.42 -5.46 -11.99
CA VAL A 548 -9.37 -4.03 -11.67
C VAL A 548 -8.98 -3.81 -10.21
N ALA A 549 -9.60 -4.55 -9.30
CA ALA A 549 -9.31 -4.53 -7.86
C ALA A 549 -9.83 -5.80 -7.20
N GLU A 550 -9.20 -6.20 -6.10
CA GLU A 550 -9.64 -7.36 -5.32
C GLU A 550 -9.46 -7.17 -3.82
N SER A 551 -10.15 -7.99 -3.05
CA SER A 551 -9.95 -8.13 -1.61
C SER A 551 -10.36 -9.52 -1.14
N ILE A 552 -10.07 -9.82 0.13
CA ILE A 552 -10.39 -11.06 0.80
C ILE A 552 -10.88 -10.78 2.21
N GLN A 553 -11.73 -11.66 2.75
CA GLN A 553 -12.15 -11.63 4.16
C GLN A 553 -12.17 -13.03 4.73
N ARG A 554 -11.52 -13.23 5.86
CA ARG A 554 -11.65 -14.44 6.70
C ARG A 554 -12.89 -14.32 7.57
N VAL A 555 -13.80 -15.30 7.47
CA VAL A 555 -15.14 -15.16 8.05
C VAL A 555 -15.13 -15.06 9.57
N ARG A 556 -14.17 -15.68 10.25
CA ARG A 556 -14.06 -15.55 11.71
C ARG A 556 -13.85 -14.09 12.16
N TRP A 557 -13.35 -13.22 11.27
CA TRP A 557 -13.06 -11.80 11.52
C TRP A 557 -14.10 -10.85 10.92
N ARG A 558 -15.29 -11.36 10.54
CA ARG A 558 -16.36 -10.56 9.91
C ARG A 558 -16.98 -9.47 10.81
N GLU A 559 -16.83 -9.60 12.12
CA GLU A 559 -17.41 -8.69 13.11
C GLU A 559 -16.36 -7.84 13.84
N GLY A 560 -15.10 -7.92 13.41
CA GLY A 560 -13.94 -7.24 14.02
C GLY A 560 -12.82 -8.23 14.31
N TYR A 561 -11.71 -7.71 14.84
CA TYR A 561 -10.49 -8.47 15.03
C TYR A 561 -10.15 -8.77 16.50
N GLU A 562 -10.98 -8.31 17.45
CA GLU A 562 -10.78 -8.56 18.88
C GLU A 562 -10.94 -10.04 19.25
N GLU A 563 -11.99 -10.68 18.73
CA GLU A 563 -12.29 -12.08 19.00
C GLU A 563 -12.80 -12.80 17.76
N PRO A 564 -12.31 -14.02 17.45
CA PRO A 564 -12.80 -14.79 16.32
C PRO A 564 -14.25 -15.23 16.53
N LYS A 565 -15.12 -14.96 15.55
CA LYS A 565 -16.54 -15.36 15.51
C LYS A 565 -16.73 -16.48 14.51
N PHE A 566 -16.71 -17.73 14.98
CA PHE A 566 -16.90 -18.90 14.11
C PHE A 566 -18.34 -19.03 13.59
N MET A 567 -18.49 -19.69 12.46
CA MET A 567 -19.80 -20.03 11.89
C MET A 567 -20.36 -21.32 12.50
N GLU A 568 -21.67 -21.39 12.58
CA GLU A 568 -22.41 -22.64 12.71
C GLU A 568 -22.78 -23.16 11.31
N ALA A 569 -22.61 -24.45 11.09
CA ALA A 569 -22.81 -25.05 9.78
C ALA A 569 -24.24 -24.83 9.26
N GLY A 570 -24.33 -24.19 8.09
CA GLY A 570 -25.59 -23.90 7.41
C GLY A 570 -26.30 -22.61 7.81
N ASP A 571 -25.87 -21.93 8.88
CA ASP A 571 -26.40 -20.62 9.25
C ASP A 571 -25.90 -19.55 8.26
N ILE A 572 -26.75 -18.53 8.02
CA ILE A 572 -26.44 -17.46 7.06
C ILE A 572 -25.89 -16.26 7.79
N TYR A 573 -24.75 -15.79 7.34
CA TYR A 573 -24.03 -14.64 7.89
C TYR A 573 -23.90 -13.52 6.86
N LYS A 574 -24.03 -12.28 7.31
CA LYS A 574 -23.61 -11.11 6.53
C LYS A 574 -22.11 -10.93 6.68
N VAL A 575 -21.39 -10.84 5.56
CA VAL A 575 -19.96 -10.60 5.52
C VAL A 575 -19.69 -9.44 4.56
N GLU A 576 -18.85 -8.52 4.99
CA GLU A 576 -18.35 -7.42 4.15
C GLU A 576 -16.91 -7.71 3.73
N ILE A 577 -16.60 -7.55 2.45
CA ILE A 577 -15.26 -7.75 1.88
C ILE A 577 -14.77 -6.41 1.35
N GLY A 578 -13.56 -6.04 1.71
CA GLY A 578 -12.96 -4.80 1.24
C GLY A 578 -13.09 -3.66 2.22
N PRO A 579 -13.26 -2.42 1.75
CA PRO A 579 -13.54 -2.06 0.34
C PRO A 579 -12.36 -2.37 -0.59
N LEU A 580 -12.69 -2.61 -1.87
CA LEU A 580 -11.74 -2.59 -2.96
C LEU A 580 -11.57 -1.13 -3.41
N ILE A 581 -10.37 -0.72 -3.76
CA ILE A 581 -10.08 0.66 -4.15
C ILE A 581 -9.70 0.71 -5.63
N THR A 582 -10.33 1.60 -6.41
CA THR A 582 -10.00 1.76 -7.82
C THR A 582 -10.39 3.14 -8.39
N SER A 583 -9.79 3.50 -9.52
CA SER A 583 -10.32 4.47 -10.48
C SER A 583 -10.29 3.84 -11.86
N ASN A 584 -11.47 3.49 -12.37
CA ASN A 584 -11.63 2.80 -13.65
C ASN A 584 -12.87 3.26 -14.41
N LEU A 585 -12.71 3.52 -15.70
CA LEU A 585 -13.80 3.75 -16.65
C LEU A 585 -14.16 2.44 -17.34
N PHE A 586 -15.33 1.90 -17.01
CA PHE A 586 -15.97 0.83 -17.77
C PHE A 586 -16.66 1.46 -18.97
N ARG A 587 -16.19 1.20 -20.18
CA ARG A 587 -16.71 1.84 -21.39
C ARG A 587 -18.05 1.28 -21.84
N GLU A 588 -18.80 2.05 -22.64
CA GLU A 588 -19.95 1.56 -23.40
C GLU A 588 -19.58 0.24 -24.13
N GLY A 589 -20.45 -0.75 -24.06
CA GLY A 589 -20.23 -2.08 -24.63
C GLY A 589 -19.38 -3.01 -23.77
N HIS A 590 -18.76 -2.55 -22.68
CA HIS A 590 -18.12 -3.39 -21.67
C HIS A 590 -19.18 -3.97 -20.70
N ARG A 591 -18.71 -4.81 -19.76
CA ARG A 591 -19.51 -5.30 -18.65
C ARG A 591 -18.71 -5.21 -17.35
N ILE A 592 -19.40 -4.89 -16.28
CA ILE A 592 -18.87 -5.04 -14.93
C ILE A 592 -19.04 -6.51 -14.52
N ARG A 593 -17.99 -7.09 -13.94
CA ARG A 593 -18.04 -8.45 -13.41
C ARG A 593 -17.49 -8.49 -12.00
N MET A 594 -18.11 -9.35 -11.18
CA MET A 594 -17.63 -9.70 -9.85
C MET A 594 -17.39 -11.21 -9.79
N GLU A 595 -16.16 -11.59 -9.46
CA GLU A 595 -15.81 -12.97 -9.15
C GLU A 595 -15.79 -13.17 -7.64
N ILE A 596 -16.39 -14.27 -7.16
CA ILE A 596 -16.34 -14.68 -5.75
C ILE A 596 -15.78 -16.10 -5.68
N SER A 597 -14.80 -16.29 -4.79
CA SER A 597 -14.19 -17.62 -4.57
C SER A 597 -13.72 -17.77 -3.12
N GLY A 598 -13.22 -18.97 -2.76
CA GLY A 598 -12.70 -19.27 -1.41
C GLY A 598 -11.20 -19.03 -1.26
N SER A 599 -10.51 -18.57 -2.29
CA SER A 599 -9.05 -18.39 -2.26
C SER A 599 -8.54 -17.59 -3.44
N ASN A 600 -7.33 -17.02 -3.29
CA ASN A 600 -6.53 -16.41 -4.35
C ASN A 600 -5.06 -16.63 -4.01
N PHE A 601 -4.52 -17.80 -4.38
CA PHE A 601 -3.20 -18.26 -3.94
C PHE A 601 -2.19 -18.23 -5.09
N PRO A 602 -0.96 -17.78 -4.86
CA PRO A 602 -0.31 -17.51 -3.59
C PRO A 602 -0.29 -16.02 -3.17
N ARG A 603 -1.16 -15.15 -3.71
CA ARG A 603 -1.25 -13.80 -3.17
C ARG A 603 -1.63 -13.82 -1.69
N PHE A 604 -2.66 -14.57 -1.36
CA PHE A 604 -3.10 -14.81 0.02
C PHE A 604 -2.82 -16.25 0.43
N GLU A 605 -2.66 -16.48 1.73
CA GLU A 605 -2.60 -17.82 2.28
C GLU A 605 -3.89 -18.62 2.01
N ARG A 606 -3.84 -19.91 2.23
CA ARG A 606 -5.00 -20.80 2.12
C ARG A 606 -5.63 -21.00 3.49
N ASN A 607 -6.94 -20.72 3.64
CA ASN A 607 -7.64 -21.17 4.83
C ASN A 607 -7.75 -22.70 4.80
N LEU A 608 -7.39 -23.36 5.89
CA LEU A 608 -7.46 -24.80 6.02
C LEU A 608 -8.85 -25.29 6.44
N ASN A 609 -9.80 -24.38 6.67
CA ASN A 609 -11.22 -24.60 6.97
C ASN A 609 -11.50 -25.35 8.29
N THR A 610 -10.51 -25.62 9.09
CA THR A 610 -10.62 -26.38 10.34
C THR A 610 -11.25 -25.56 11.48
N GLY A 611 -11.12 -24.23 11.40
CA GLY A 611 -11.45 -23.31 12.49
C GLY A 611 -10.39 -23.27 13.59
N GLY A 612 -9.25 -23.93 13.41
CA GLY A 612 -8.09 -23.86 14.30
C GLY A 612 -7.17 -22.68 13.99
N ASN A 613 -5.92 -22.75 14.44
CA ASN A 613 -4.88 -21.80 14.08
C ASN A 613 -4.33 -22.19 12.71
N ASN A 614 -4.70 -21.45 11.69
CA ASN A 614 -4.33 -21.74 10.30
C ASN A 614 -2.81 -21.82 10.04
N TYR A 615 -2.00 -21.24 10.94
CA TYR A 615 -0.55 -21.09 10.72
C TYR A 615 0.29 -22.27 11.19
N ASP A 616 -0.23 -23.08 12.15
CA ASP A 616 0.48 -24.23 12.74
C ASP A 616 -0.14 -25.59 12.36
N GLU A 617 -1.17 -25.60 11.51
CA GLU A 617 -1.89 -26.79 11.08
C GLU A 617 -1.35 -27.38 9.79
N THR A 618 -1.50 -28.72 9.65
CA THR A 618 -1.11 -29.48 8.45
C THR A 618 -2.28 -30.18 7.78
N GLU A 619 -3.39 -30.31 8.49
CA GLU A 619 -4.62 -30.95 8.01
C GLU A 619 -5.61 -29.88 7.54
N TRP A 620 -6.46 -30.21 6.60
CA TRP A 620 -7.48 -29.30 6.08
C TRP A 620 -8.82 -30.00 5.84
N LEU A 621 -9.86 -29.21 5.77
CA LEU A 621 -11.21 -29.63 5.35
C LEU A 621 -11.55 -29.02 4.01
N ILE A 622 -12.42 -29.70 3.26
CA ILE A 622 -13.03 -29.12 2.07
C ILE A 622 -14.30 -28.41 2.51
N ALA A 623 -14.45 -27.15 2.13
CA ALA A 623 -15.62 -26.35 2.46
C ALA A 623 -16.63 -26.34 1.30
N THR A 624 -17.92 -26.54 1.62
CA THR A 624 -19.03 -26.26 0.71
C THR A 624 -19.70 -24.98 1.17
N SER A 625 -19.57 -23.93 0.36
CA SER A 625 -20.05 -22.59 0.70
C SER A 625 -21.14 -22.13 -0.26
N ARG A 626 -22.06 -21.30 0.25
CA ARG A 626 -23.17 -20.74 -0.52
C ARG A 626 -23.16 -19.22 -0.41
N ILE A 627 -23.38 -18.57 -1.53
CA ILE A 627 -23.67 -17.14 -1.60
C ILE A 627 -25.16 -16.99 -1.84
N HIS A 628 -25.87 -16.43 -0.85
CA HIS A 628 -27.30 -16.20 -0.90
C HIS A 628 -27.60 -14.87 -1.57
N HIS A 629 -28.67 -14.79 -2.34
CA HIS A 629 -29.12 -13.58 -3.01
C HIS A 629 -30.66 -13.50 -3.02
N GLY A 630 -31.19 -12.31 -3.20
CA GLY A 630 -32.64 -12.06 -3.21
C GLY A 630 -33.09 -11.08 -2.14
N PRO A 631 -34.43 -10.90 -1.97
CA PRO A 631 -34.97 -9.89 -1.04
C PRO A 631 -34.61 -10.15 0.43
N GLY A 632 -34.51 -11.43 0.83
CA GLY A 632 -34.13 -11.81 2.19
C GLY A 632 -32.62 -11.71 2.45
N TYR A 633 -31.83 -11.80 1.40
CA TYR A 633 -30.36 -11.85 1.47
C TYR A 633 -29.74 -11.04 0.34
N PRO A 634 -29.77 -9.69 0.43
CA PRO A 634 -29.39 -8.80 -0.66
C PRO A 634 -27.87 -8.70 -0.86
N SER A 635 -27.23 -9.79 -1.26
CA SER A 635 -25.82 -9.77 -1.65
C SER A 635 -25.63 -8.83 -2.83
N ARG A 636 -24.62 -7.91 -2.71
CA ARG A 636 -24.43 -6.81 -3.65
C ARG A 636 -23.03 -6.25 -3.61
N ILE A 637 -22.71 -5.51 -4.66
CA ILE A 637 -21.60 -4.55 -4.66
C ILE A 637 -22.17 -3.13 -4.68
N ILE A 638 -21.42 -2.19 -4.06
CA ILE A 638 -21.72 -0.77 -4.06
C ILE A 638 -20.53 -0.06 -4.68
N LEU A 639 -20.77 0.67 -5.76
CA LEU A 639 -19.76 1.39 -6.53
C LEU A 639 -19.90 2.89 -6.28
N HIS A 640 -18.77 3.60 -6.10
CA HIS A 640 -18.74 5.06 -6.19
C HIS A 640 -18.60 5.47 -7.65
N VAL A 641 -19.71 5.88 -8.24
CA VAL A 641 -19.80 6.25 -9.66
C VAL A 641 -19.69 7.75 -9.83
N VAL A 642 -18.74 8.18 -10.64
CA VAL A 642 -18.60 9.59 -11.04
C VAL A 642 -19.60 9.84 -12.17
N PRO A 643 -20.58 10.77 -12.01
CA PRO A 643 -21.51 11.10 -13.08
C PRO A 643 -20.80 11.59 -14.35
N SER A 644 -21.28 11.17 -15.52
CA SER A 644 -20.83 11.75 -16.80
C SER A 644 -21.26 13.23 -16.88
N GLU A 645 -20.32 14.10 -17.30
CA GLU A 645 -20.59 15.52 -17.52
C GLU A 645 -21.65 15.76 -18.61
#